data_6a36976d333379ab9075c172a7498381
#
_entry.id   6a36976d333379ab9075c172a7498381
#
_cell.length_a   1.000
_cell.length_b   1.000
_cell.length_c   1.000
_cell.angle_alpha   90.00
_cell.angle_beta   90.00
_cell.angle_gamma   90.00
#
_symmetry.space_group_name_H-M   'P 1'
#
loop_
_entity.id
_entity.type
_entity.pdbx_description
1 polymer ?
#
loop_
_entity_poly.entity_id
_entity_poly.type
_entity_poly.pdbx_seq_one_letter_code
_entity_poly.pdbx_strand_id
1 'polypeptide(L)'
;MNKQQLAAKIWESANKMRSKIEANEYKDYILGFIFYKFLSETEIARLRAEDWGAEDLKGLDENDAETVQYVRDLCGYFISYNNLFSTWIASQGDFTIADVRDALSAFERNIDPARKRVFVGIFDTLQTGLSKLGTDEKSRSKAVRDLIYLIKDIPMDSRQDYDTLGFIYEYLISNFASNAGKKAGEFYTPSEVSQLMSEIVAWHLAGREEINIYDPTSGSGSLLIHIGQAVARRNGNPNDIKYYAQELKENTYNLTRMNLVMRGILPDNIVARNGDTLKSDWPWFDTDETKDETYEPLFVDAVVSNPPYSQNWEPPEAGEDIRFEYGIAPKSKADYAFLLHDLYHLRDDGIMTIVLPHGVLFRGGEEGTIRRNLVEKHHIQAIIGLPANIFFGTGIPTIVMVLRKHRDDDHVLIVDASKYFTKEGKNNKLRASDIKRIVDVVTGNRDIDKFSRLVSIDEIRQNDYNLNIPRYVDSSESAESWDVYSTMFGGIPKQDIDALGKYWNVFPGLRQRLFAEENGHSARLAVQDVREAVNADSGVSAYIQRYREVFTDYPAYLRDELVGNAANVSIAAEEETLTNDLLRRLAGIPLVDAYAAYQVLDDSWQKTISIDLETIQAEGHDAVRKVDANMVVKKKGGKDVEVPDGWVGHILPFDLVQGKFLTSDLAEIATFESRLSEIGGEIADILENLDEDDKSSTDAVSEDGDSFVAAELKKAVKSIGKHPETDFDRALVSAQRLFDEEREVKKNVKNLRSALDEKTRTVIEGLSDEHADDLLAAKWVEPLQRKLEELPQTAVDELIAAVNALNDKYSTTYSDVCEQIEQAEAKLGNMLGQLTGNEFDMAGIAELKTLLGGE
;
A
#
# COMPACT_ATOMS: atom_id res chain seq x y z
N MET A 1 5.01 -18.87 -1.93
CA MET A 1 4.31 -18.29 -0.76
C MET A 1 4.11 -16.81 -1.03
N ASN A 2 2.88 -16.30 -0.97
CA ASN A 2 2.62 -14.89 -1.19
C ASN A 2 2.94 -14.03 0.06
N LYS A 3 2.98 -12.69 -0.11
CA LYS A 3 3.30 -11.75 0.99
C LYS A 3 2.40 -11.91 2.22
N GLN A 4 1.11 -12.23 2.03
CA GLN A 4 0.16 -12.40 3.14
C GLN A 4 0.43 -13.68 3.94
N GLN A 5 0.72 -14.77 3.26
CA GLN A 5 1.09 -16.05 3.89
C GLN A 5 2.42 -15.93 4.65
N LEU A 6 3.38 -15.20 4.07
CA LEU A 6 4.66 -14.90 4.72
C LEU A 6 4.44 -14.05 5.97
N ALA A 7 3.64 -12.99 5.88
CA ALA A 7 3.27 -12.15 7.01
C ALA A 7 2.61 -12.95 8.16
N ALA A 8 1.68 -13.84 7.83
CA ALA A 8 1.02 -14.71 8.82
C ALA A 8 2.01 -15.63 9.54
N LYS A 9 2.94 -16.26 8.83
CA LYS A 9 3.99 -17.12 9.42
C LYS A 9 4.94 -16.33 10.32
N ILE A 10 5.35 -15.13 9.89
CA ILE A 10 6.22 -14.27 10.68
C ILE A 10 5.50 -13.82 11.96
N TRP A 11 4.23 -13.47 11.85
CA TRP A 11 3.42 -13.07 13.00
C TRP A 11 3.21 -14.21 14.00
N GLU A 12 2.98 -15.42 13.51
CA GLU A 12 2.95 -16.62 14.36
C GLU A 12 4.27 -16.83 15.09
N SER A 13 5.38 -16.63 14.39
CA SER A 13 6.73 -16.67 14.96
C SER A 13 6.88 -15.68 16.10
N ALA A 14 6.51 -14.44 15.81
CA ALA A 14 6.60 -13.34 16.75
C ALA A 14 5.79 -13.61 18.01
N ASN A 15 4.58 -14.12 17.87
CA ASN A 15 3.70 -14.41 18.99
C ASN A 15 4.23 -15.57 19.88
N LYS A 16 4.84 -16.59 19.30
CA LYS A 16 5.46 -17.71 20.06
C LYS A 16 6.64 -17.26 20.92
N MET A 17 7.32 -16.20 20.54
CA MET A 17 8.52 -15.71 21.22
C MET A 17 8.28 -14.51 22.14
N ARG A 18 7.14 -13.83 22.03
CA ARG A 18 6.77 -12.64 22.86
C ARG A 18 6.93 -12.82 24.37
N SER A 19 6.87 -14.06 24.86
CA SER A 19 7.04 -14.35 26.29
C SER A 19 8.50 -14.47 26.73
N LYS A 20 9.47 -14.41 25.80
CA LYS A 20 10.88 -14.76 26.06
C LYS A 20 11.87 -13.64 25.69
N ILE A 21 11.55 -12.79 24.72
CA ILE A 21 12.47 -11.78 24.17
C ILE A 21 11.71 -10.49 23.92
N GLU A 22 12.38 -9.33 24.03
CA GLU A 22 11.80 -8.05 23.67
C GLU A 22 11.52 -7.97 22.18
N ALA A 23 10.40 -7.34 21.82
CA ALA A 23 9.90 -7.29 20.46
C ALA A 23 10.90 -6.66 19.45
N ASN A 24 11.74 -5.75 19.89
CA ASN A 24 12.76 -5.07 19.10
C ASN A 24 14.00 -5.94 18.81
N GLU A 25 14.32 -6.93 19.64
CA GLU A 25 15.46 -7.84 19.41
C GLU A 25 15.06 -9.04 18.53
N TYR A 26 13.80 -9.38 18.53
CA TYR A 26 13.26 -10.56 17.88
C TYR A 26 13.46 -10.60 16.35
N LYS A 27 13.36 -9.43 15.69
CA LYS A 27 13.60 -9.30 14.25
C LYS A 27 14.98 -9.82 13.84
N ASP A 28 16.02 -9.51 14.65
CA ASP A 28 17.40 -9.83 14.34
C ASP A 28 17.66 -11.35 14.32
N TYR A 29 16.93 -12.11 15.14
CA TYR A 29 17.03 -13.59 15.15
C TYR A 29 16.37 -14.19 13.92
N ILE A 30 15.14 -13.75 13.60
CA ILE A 30 14.43 -14.26 12.42
C ILE A 30 15.24 -13.98 11.17
N LEU A 31 15.66 -12.73 10.99
CA LEU A 31 16.42 -12.30 9.82
C LEU A 31 17.76 -13.05 9.71
N GLY A 32 18.47 -13.23 10.81
CA GLY A 32 19.73 -13.97 10.83
C GLY A 32 19.56 -15.44 10.43
N PHE A 33 18.52 -16.13 10.92
CA PHE A 33 18.27 -17.52 10.54
C PHE A 33 17.73 -17.67 9.12
N ILE A 34 16.90 -16.72 8.64
CA ILE A 34 16.46 -16.69 7.25
C ILE A 34 17.66 -16.53 6.33
N PHE A 35 18.59 -15.63 6.67
CA PHE A 35 19.79 -15.43 5.88
C PHE A 35 20.72 -16.66 5.90
N TYR A 36 20.88 -17.32 7.05
CA TYR A 36 21.64 -18.58 7.11
C TYR A 36 21.01 -19.68 6.25
N LYS A 37 19.69 -19.79 6.29
CA LYS A 37 18.93 -20.70 5.40
C LYS A 37 19.20 -20.38 3.93
N PHE A 38 19.12 -19.09 3.56
CA PHE A 38 19.39 -18.64 2.20
C PHE A 38 20.80 -19.03 1.74
N LEU A 39 21.84 -18.76 2.55
CA LEU A 39 23.20 -19.13 2.21
C LEU A 39 23.37 -20.65 2.06
N SER A 40 22.80 -21.43 2.96
CA SER A 40 22.84 -22.88 2.93
C SER A 40 22.14 -23.46 1.67
N GLU A 41 20.97 -22.92 1.29
CA GLU A 41 20.24 -23.35 0.11
C GLU A 41 20.92 -22.87 -1.19
N THR A 42 21.54 -21.70 -1.18
CA THR A 42 22.33 -21.17 -2.31
C THR A 42 23.55 -22.02 -2.58
N GLU A 43 24.28 -22.47 -1.54
CA GLU A 43 25.43 -23.36 -1.67
C GLU A 43 25.02 -24.69 -2.32
N ILE A 44 23.97 -25.31 -1.79
CA ILE A 44 23.42 -26.54 -2.36
C ILE A 44 22.99 -26.35 -3.82
N ALA A 45 22.29 -25.24 -4.14
CA ALA A 45 21.81 -24.96 -5.48
C ALA A 45 22.96 -24.80 -6.49
N ARG A 46 24.03 -24.08 -6.10
CA ARG A 46 25.22 -23.90 -6.94
C ARG A 46 25.99 -25.21 -7.15
N LEU A 47 26.17 -26.01 -6.10
CA LEU A 47 26.82 -27.30 -6.22
C LEU A 47 26.01 -28.27 -7.09
N ARG A 48 24.68 -28.25 -7.00
CA ARG A 48 23.82 -29.04 -7.91
C ARG A 48 23.90 -28.59 -9.36
N ALA A 49 24.11 -27.30 -9.60
CA ALA A 49 24.35 -26.78 -10.96
C ALA A 49 25.69 -27.27 -11.53
N GLU A 50 26.64 -27.66 -10.68
CA GLU A 50 27.91 -28.31 -11.00
C GLU A 50 27.81 -29.86 -10.91
N ASP A 51 26.61 -30.40 -11.09
CA ASP A 51 26.31 -31.86 -11.13
C ASP A 51 26.55 -32.62 -9.80
N TRP A 52 26.66 -31.94 -8.65
CA TRP A 52 26.80 -32.62 -7.34
C TRP A 52 25.50 -33.32 -6.96
N GLY A 53 25.57 -34.64 -6.73
CA GLY A 53 24.45 -35.44 -6.25
C GLY A 53 24.28 -35.38 -4.73
N ALA A 54 23.24 -36.07 -4.23
CA ALA A 54 22.95 -36.10 -2.79
C ALA A 54 24.07 -36.78 -1.96
N GLU A 55 24.80 -37.73 -2.53
CA GLU A 55 25.94 -38.39 -1.86
C GLU A 55 27.17 -37.50 -1.84
N ASP A 56 27.42 -36.74 -2.91
CA ASP A 56 28.56 -35.82 -3.00
C ASP A 56 28.42 -34.69 -1.95
N LEU A 57 27.19 -34.19 -1.75
CA LEU A 57 26.91 -33.17 -0.70
C LEU A 57 27.26 -33.67 0.71
N LYS A 58 27.18 -34.98 0.97
CA LYS A 58 27.61 -35.55 2.29
C LYS A 58 29.13 -35.48 2.51
N GLY A 59 29.87 -35.27 1.44
CA GLY A 59 31.34 -35.09 1.46
C GLY A 59 31.76 -33.67 1.81
N LEU A 60 30.85 -32.72 2.06
CA LEU A 60 31.18 -31.35 2.48
C LEU A 60 31.76 -31.36 3.90
N ASP A 61 33.08 -31.52 4.00
CA ASP A 61 33.83 -31.59 5.27
C ASP A 61 34.85 -30.44 5.37
N GLU A 62 34.81 -29.71 6.48
CA GLU A 62 35.74 -28.59 6.78
C GLU A 62 37.21 -29.03 6.75
N ASN A 63 37.50 -30.30 6.98
CA ASN A 63 38.85 -30.85 6.96
C ASN A 63 39.37 -31.18 5.55
N ASP A 64 38.54 -31.18 4.55
CA ASP A 64 38.91 -31.33 3.15
C ASP A 64 39.24 -29.99 2.52
N ALA A 65 40.50 -29.61 2.51
CA ALA A 65 40.95 -28.31 2.02
C ALA A 65 40.66 -28.07 0.53
N GLU A 66 40.63 -29.12 -0.30
CA GLU A 66 40.32 -29.04 -1.73
C GLU A 66 38.82 -28.70 -1.91
N THR A 67 37.95 -29.42 -1.26
CA THR A 67 36.49 -29.16 -1.29
C THR A 67 36.14 -27.80 -0.72
N VAL A 68 36.75 -27.42 0.40
CA VAL A 68 36.55 -26.11 1.01
C VAL A 68 36.92 -24.98 0.04
N GLN A 69 38.10 -25.10 -0.62
CA GLN A 69 38.53 -24.06 -1.57
C GLN A 69 37.64 -24.00 -2.79
N TYR A 70 37.21 -25.13 -3.35
CA TYR A 70 36.30 -25.20 -4.47
C TYR A 70 34.98 -24.50 -4.19
N VAL A 71 34.36 -24.78 -3.03
CA VAL A 71 33.09 -24.16 -2.63
C VAL A 71 33.26 -22.66 -2.34
N ARG A 72 34.38 -22.26 -1.74
CA ARG A 72 34.71 -20.84 -1.55
C ARG A 72 34.82 -20.08 -2.84
N ASP A 73 35.49 -20.65 -3.84
CA ASP A 73 35.62 -20.03 -5.16
C ASP A 73 34.25 -19.86 -5.81
N LEU A 74 33.36 -20.85 -5.62
CA LEU A 74 32.01 -20.84 -6.16
C LEU A 74 31.05 -19.92 -5.43
N CYS A 75 31.05 -19.93 -4.09
CA CYS A 75 30.05 -19.28 -3.23
C CYS A 75 30.58 -18.04 -2.49
N GLY A 76 31.88 -17.93 -2.26
CA GLY A 76 32.50 -16.93 -1.41
C GLY A 76 32.56 -17.34 0.07
N TYR A 77 32.06 -18.50 0.42
CA TYR A 77 32.02 -19.10 1.76
C TYR A 77 31.88 -20.62 1.64
N PHE A 78 31.97 -21.33 2.77
CA PHE A 78 31.76 -22.77 2.83
C PHE A 78 30.95 -23.16 4.08
N ILE A 79 29.96 -24.03 3.90
CA ILE A 79 29.12 -24.62 4.96
C ILE A 79 29.26 -26.14 4.89
N SER A 80 29.77 -26.79 5.94
CA SER A 80 29.90 -28.25 5.98
C SER A 80 28.51 -28.93 6.00
N TYR A 81 28.42 -30.18 5.54
CA TYR A 81 27.17 -30.94 5.45
C TYR A 81 26.37 -30.95 6.76
N ASN A 82 27.04 -31.16 7.91
CA ASN A 82 26.38 -31.18 9.21
C ASN A 82 25.79 -29.81 9.62
N ASN A 83 26.30 -28.74 9.04
CA ASN A 83 25.91 -27.36 9.32
C ASN A 83 24.87 -26.82 8.30
N LEU A 84 24.57 -27.58 7.24
CA LEU A 84 23.53 -27.18 6.29
C LEU A 84 22.17 -27.08 6.99
N PHE A 85 21.40 -26.07 6.66
CA PHE A 85 20.06 -25.87 7.19
C PHE A 85 19.13 -27.06 6.92
N SER A 86 19.23 -27.66 5.74
CA SER A 86 18.51 -28.87 5.36
C SER A 86 18.85 -30.07 6.23
N THR A 87 20.11 -30.21 6.64
CA THR A 87 20.57 -31.27 7.55
C THR A 87 19.98 -31.10 8.95
N TRP A 88 19.88 -29.86 9.45
CA TRP A 88 19.19 -29.60 10.73
C TRP A 88 17.71 -29.98 10.68
N ILE A 89 17.04 -29.70 9.56
CA ILE A 89 15.63 -30.10 9.40
C ILE A 89 15.50 -31.62 9.33
N ALA A 90 16.38 -32.30 8.60
CA ALA A 90 16.39 -33.76 8.44
C ALA A 90 16.67 -34.51 9.76
N SER A 91 17.43 -33.92 10.69
CA SER A 91 17.72 -34.50 12.01
C SER A 91 16.51 -34.55 12.96
N GLN A 92 15.34 -34.06 12.52
CA GLN A 92 14.09 -34.07 13.29
C GLN A 92 14.17 -33.43 14.69
N GLY A 93 15.09 -32.49 14.86
CA GLY A 93 15.30 -31.75 16.09
C GLY A 93 16.41 -32.35 17.01
N ASP A 94 17.22 -33.23 16.48
CA ASP A 94 18.39 -33.74 17.17
C ASP A 94 19.62 -32.85 17.01
N PHE A 95 19.40 -31.52 17.18
CA PHE A 95 20.46 -30.52 17.21
C PHE A 95 20.25 -29.55 18.37
N THR A 96 21.31 -28.93 18.82
CA THR A 96 21.33 -28.04 19.98
C THR A 96 21.73 -26.62 19.62
N ILE A 97 21.63 -25.70 20.57
CA ILE A 97 22.15 -24.34 20.40
C ILE A 97 23.70 -24.32 20.24
N ALA A 98 24.40 -25.32 20.79
CA ALA A 98 25.84 -25.45 20.60
C ALA A 98 26.18 -25.73 19.12
N ASP A 99 25.47 -26.67 18.50
CA ASP A 99 25.65 -26.99 17.08
C ASP A 99 25.41 -25.77 16.18
N VAL A 100 24.40 -24.96 16.50
CA VAL A 100 24.14 -23.71 15.75
C VAL A 100 25.28 -22.70 15.96
N ARG A 101 25.79 -22.52 17.17
CA ARG A 101 26.93 -21.62 17.42
C ARG A 101 28.20 -22.09 16.71
N ASP A 102 28.45 -23.38 16.74
CA ASP A 102 29.60 -23.98 16.07
C ASP A 102 29.49 -23.80 14.53
N ALA A 103 28.30 -23.95 14.00
CA ALA A 103 28.03 -23.72 12.59
C ALA A 103 28.23 -22.25 12.15
N LEU A 104 27.76 -21.28 12.95
CA LEU A 104 28.01 -19.85 12.67
C LEU A 104 29.50 -19.50 12.79
N SER A 105 30.20 -20.09 13.77
CA SER A 105 31.64 -19.91 13.93
C SER A 105 32.45 -20.60 12.83
N ALA A 106 31.99 -21.76 12.35
CA ALA A 106 32.60 -22.45 11.21
C ALA A 106 32.40 -21.63 9.90
N PHE A 107 31.24 -21.06 9.70
CA PHE A 107 30.98 -20.14 8.57
C PHE A 107 31.99 -18.99 8.54
N GLU A 108 32.19 -18.30 9.68
CA GLU A 108 33.12 -17.17 9.81
C GLU A 108 34.56 -17.56 9.45
N ARG A 109 35.02 -18.74 9.88
CA ARG A 109 36.36 -19.26 9.55
C ARG A 109 36.51 -19.63 8.07
N ASN A 110 35.43 -19.95 7.41
CA ASN A 110 35.38 -20.47 6.07
C ASN A 110 34.91 -19.45 5.02
N ILE A 111 34.94 -18.16 5.34
CA ILE A 111 34.71 -17.07 4.36
C ILE A 111 35.97 -16.96 3.47
N ASP A 112 35.74 -16.82 2.15
CA ASP A 112 36.80 -16.51 1.20
C ASP A 112 37.46 -15.15 1.54
N PRO A 113 38.79 -15.06 1.54
CA PRO A 113 39.51 -13.83 1.87
C PRO A 113 39.08 -12.63 0.98
N ALA A 114 38.76 -12.86 -0.28
CA ALA A 114 38.30 -11.80 -1.20
C ALA A 114 36.90 -11.30 -0.89
N ARG A 115 36.09 -12.11 -0.18
CA ARG A 115 34.68 -11.81 0.14
C ARG A 115 34.47 -11.39 1.61
N LYS A 116 35.54 -11.21 2.37
CA LYS A 116 35.49 -10.83 3.79
C LYS A 116 34.63 -9.59 4.04
N ARG A 117 34.72 -8.58 3.18
CA ARG A 117 33.94 -7.32 3.31
C ARG A 117 32.43 -7.54 3.34
N VAL A 118 31.97 -8.58 2.65
CA VAL A 118 30.53 -8.87 2.56
C VAL A 118 30.06 -9.76 3.70
N PHE A 119 30.84 -10.74 4.12
CA PHE A 119 30.37 -11.81 5.01
C PHE A 119 30.93 -11.77 6.43
N VAL A 120 32.11 -11.17 6.69
CA VAL A 120 32.70 -11.16 8.04
C VAL A 120 31.80 -10.41 9.02
N GLY A 121 31.58 -11.01 10.19
CA GLY A 121 30.75 -10.46 11.27
C GLY A 121 29.26 -10.38 10.96
N ILE A 122 28.78 -10.93 9.82
CA ILE A 122 27.38 -10.80 9.40
C ILE A 122 26.40 -11.47 10.38
N PHE A 123 26.86 -12.49 11.11
CA PHE A 123 26.09 -13.21 12.13
C PHE A 123 26.38 -12.79 13.57
N ASP A 124 27.20 -11.77 13.82
CA ASP A 124 27.61 -11.39 15.19
C ASP A 124 26.43 -11.04 16.09
N THR A 125 25.46 -10.30 15.53
CA THR A 125 24.22 -9.98 16.24
C THR A 125 23.43 -11.23 16.61
N LEU A 126 23.32 -12.21 15.70
CA LEU A 126 22.66 -13.48 15.95
C LEU A 126 23.43 -14.30 17.01
N GLN A 127 24.74 -14.47 16.85
CA GLN A 127 25.57 -15.23 17.78
C GLN A 127 25.51 -14.70 19.22
N THR A 128 25.65 -13.39 19.38
CA THR A 128 25.55 -12.70 20.66
C THR A 128 24.16 -12.89 21.28
N GLY A 129 23.16 -12.80 20.45
CA GLY A 129 21.76 -12.90 20.83
C GLY A 129 21.33 -14.30 21.29
N LEU A 130 21.91 -15.37 20.76
CA LEU A 130 21.54 -16.77 21.11
C LEU A 130 21.53 -17.04 22.62
N SER A 131 22.37 -16.33 23.40
CA SER A 131 22.41 -16.43 24.85
C SER A 131 21.14 -15.99 25.56
N LYS A 132 20.37 -15.10 24.94
CA LYS A 132 19.15 -14.49 25.49
C LYS A 132 17.87 -15.31 25.25
N LEU A 133 17.93 -16.36 24.41
CA LEU A 133 16.79 -17.18 24.03
C LEU A 133 16.19 -18.06 25.14
N GLY A 134 16.83 -18.12 26.30
CA GLY A 134 16.33 -18.89 27.45
C GLY A 134 17.33 -18.89 28.61
N THR A 135 16.86 -19.33 29.77
CA THR A 135 17.66 -19.34 31.03
C THR A 135 18.67 -20.46 31.07
N ASP A 136 18.42 -21.56 30.37
CA ASP A 136 19.28 -22.76 30.34
C ASP A 136 19.44 -23.27 28.90
N GLU A 137 20.39 -24.17 28.69
CA GLU A 137 20.75 -24.71 27.38
C GLU A 137 19.57 -25.44 26.69
N LYS A 138 18.77 -26.17 27.47
CA LYS A 138 17.61 -26.92 26.97
C LYS A 138 16.52 -25.98 26.46
N SER A 139 16.24 -24.92 27.20
CA SER A 139 15.24 -23.92 26.80
C SER A 139 15.69 -23.11 25.57
N ARG A 140 16.99 -22.77 25.49
CA ARG A 140 17.59 -22.11 24.33
C ARG A 140 17.54 -22.99 23.08
N SER A 141 17.96 -24.26 23.20
CA SER A 141 17.91 -25.23 22.11
C SER A 141 16.51 -25.44 21.60
N LYS A 142 15.51 -25.48 22.51
CA LYS A 142 14.11 -25.55 22.12
C LYS A 142 13.66 -24.31 21.35
N ALA A 143 14.02 -23.11 21.83
CA ALA A 143 13.64 -21.86 21.17
C ALA A 143 14.24 -21.74 19.77
N VAL A 144 15.51 -22.11 19.60
CA VAL A 144 16.18 -22.14 18.29
C VAL A 144 15.54 -23.15 17.35
N ARG A 145 15.23 -24.36 17.83
CA ARG A 145 14.52 -25.36 17.02
C ARG A 145 13.15 -24.89 16.58
N ASP A 146 12.36 -24.36 17.51
CA ASP A 146 11.02 -23.83 17.22
C ASP A 146 11.08 -22.75 16.11
N LEU A 147 12.11 -21.88 16.15
CA LEU A 147 12.34 -20.83 15.16
C LEU A 147 12.77 -21.40 13.80
N ILE A 148 13.74 -22.34 13.78
CA ILE A 148 14.23 -22.98 12.55
C ILE A 148 13.09 -23.73 11.85
N TYR A 149 12.27 -24.48 12.60
CA TYR A 149 11.13 -25.19 12.04
C TYR A 149 10.04 -24.26 11.49
N LEU A 150 9.92 -23.07 12.03
CA LEU A 150 8.94 -22.10 11.59
C LEU A 150 9.30 -21.46 10.25
N ILE A 151 10.61 -21.20 10.05
CA ILE A 151 11.11 -20.59 8.80
C ILE A 151 11.44 -21.62 7.71
N LYS A 152 11.39 -22.92 8.01
CA LYS A 152 11.81 -23.97 7.06
C LYS A 152 11.11 -23.90 5.69
N ASP A 153 9.80 -23.54 5.70
CA ASP A 153 8.99 -23.49 4.50
C ASP A 153 9.02 -22.12 3.80
N ILE A 154 9.77 -21.14 4.30
CA ILE A 154 9.95 -19.87 3.60
C ILE A 154 10.79 -20.14 2.35
N PRO A 155 10.27 -19.89 1.13
CA PRO A 155 11.04 -20.11 -0.09
C PRO A 155 12.20 -19.11 -0.18
N MET A 156 13.38 -19.59 -0.62
CA MET A 156 14.60 -18.79 -0.79
C MET A 156 15.04 -18.74 -2.25
N ASP A 157 14.25 -19.29 -3.17
CA ASP A 157 14.51 -19.22 -4.58
C ASP A 157 14.28 -17.78 -5.07
N SER A 158 15.20 -17.28 -5.87
CA SER A 158 15.21 -15.93 -6.43
C SER A 158 14.06 -15.64 -7.43
N ARG A 159 13.09 -16.54 -7.52
CA ARG A 159 11.90 -16.42 -8.38
C ARG A 159 10.84 -15.47 -7.80
N GLN A 160 11.02 -14.98 -6.59
CA GLN A 160 10.09 -14.01 -6.00
C GLN A 160 10.57 -12.59 -6.31
N ASP A 161 9.79 -11.85 -7.06
CA ASP A 161 10.07 -10.47 -7.49
C ASP A 161 10.00 -9.43 -6.34
N TYR A 162 9.84 -9.86 -5.09
CA TYR A 162 9.78 -8.93 -3.96
C TYR A 162 10.89 -9.17 -2.94
N ASP A 163 11.31 -8.09 -2.31
CA ASP A 163 12.28 -8.11 -1.23
C ASP A 163 11.72 -8.85 -0.01
N THR A 164 12.00 -10.14 0.11
CA THR A 164 11.52 -10.99 1.20
C THR A 164 12.00 -10.49 2.56
N LEU A 165 13.29 -10.16 2.71
CA LEU A 165 13.82 -9.65 3.97
C LEU A 165 13.33 -8.22 4.26
N GLY A 166 13.33 -7.36 3.27
CA GLY A 166 12.77 -6.02 3.41
C GLY A 166 11.30 -6.07 3.82
N PHE A 167 10.50 -6.92 3.18
CA PHE A 167 9.11 -7.14 3.56
C PHE A 167 8.96 -7.67 4.99
N ILE A 168 9.76 -8.65 5.38
CA ILE A 168 9.76 -9.19 6.76
C ILE A 168 10.13 -8.09 7.74
N TYR A 169 11.14 -7.30 7.43
CA TYR A 169 11.61 -6.19 8.26
C TYR A 169 10.54 -5.09 8.38
N GLU A 170 9.93 -4.66 7.28
CA GLU A 170 8.80 -3.71 7.29
C GLU A 170 7.63 -4.24 8.11
N TYR A 171 7.24 -5.47 7.89
CA TYR A 171 6.15 -6.11 8.59
C TYR A 171 6.40 -6.17 10.10
N LEU A 172 7.64 -6.52 10.50
CA LEU A 172 8.03 -6.54 11.91
C LEU A 172 8.05 -5.14 12.50
N ILE A 173 8.59 -4.13 11.80
CA ILE A 173 8.58 -2.75 12.27
C ILE A 173 7.16 -2.20 12.37
N SER A 174 6.34 -2.32 11.35
CA SER A 174 4.98 -1.77 11.34
C SER A 174 4.12 -2.31 12.50
N ASN A 175 4.29 -3.59 12.83
CA ASN A 175 3.55 -4.24 13.91
C ASN A 175 4.15 -4.05 15.31
N PHE A 176 5.46 -3.76 15.41
CA PHE A 176 6.15 -3.61 16.71
C PHE A 176 6.55 -2.17 17.02
N ALA A 177 6.63 -1.26 16.05
CA ALA A 177 6.93 0.16 16.28
C ALA A 177 5.89 0.86 17.16
N SER A 178 4.65 0.41 17.15
CA SER A 178 3.59 0.89 18.05
C SER A 178 3.85 0.59 19.52
N ASN A 179 4.69 -0.41 19.83
CA ASN A 179 5.02 -0.88 21.18
C ASN A 179 6.45 -0.53 21.64
N ALA A 180 7.35 -0.19 20.70
CA ALA A 180 8.68 0.31 21.02
C ALA A 180 8.58 1.79 21.31
N GLY A 181 8.44 2.14 22.60
CA GLY A 181 8.34 3.51 23.08
C GLY A 181 9.41 4.40 22.46
N LYS A 182 8.98 5.48 21.80
CA LYS A 182 9.66 6.76 21.50
C LYS A 182 11.21 6.80 21.61
N LYS A 183 11.96 5.92 20.96
CA LYS A 183 13.32 6.23 20.57
C LYS A 183 13.28 6.50 19.06
N ALA A 184 12.84 7.72 18.74
CA ALA A 184 12.88 8.31 17.43
C ALA A 184 14.34 8.35 16.95
N GLY A 185 14.62 7.69 15.83
CA GLY A 185 15.93 7.71 15.21
C GLY A 185 16.15 6.64 14.13
N GLU A 186 15.29 5.63 14.08
CA GLU A 186 15.31 4.64 13.01
C GLU A 186 14.05 4.79 12.18
N PHE A 187 14.05 5.72 11.22
CA PHE A 187 12.97 5.84 10.26
C PHE A 187 13.26 4.90 9.10
N TYR A 188 12.50 3.81 9.04
CA TYR A 188 12.43 3.00 7.84
C TYR A 188 11.80 3.83 6.70
N THR A 189 12.41 3.83 5.52
CA THR A 189 11.84 4.49 4.35
C THR A 189 10.68 3.65 3.82
N PRO A 190 9.43 4.17 3.81
CA PRO A 190 8.31 3.44 3.23
C PRO A 190 8.60 3.04 1.78
N SER A 191 8.13 1.85 1.36
CA SER A 191 8.43 1.31 0.04
C SER A 191 8.00 2.24 -1.09
N GLU A 192 6.88 2.92 -0.95
CA GLU A 192 6.37 3.88 -1.92
C GLU A 192 7.24 5.14 -2.05
N VAL A 193 7.85 5.62 -0.96
CA VAL A 193 8.81 6.75 -1.00
C VAL A 193 10.12 6.29 -1.64
N SER A 194 10.58 5.09 -1.29
CA SER A 194 11.75 4.47 -1.89
C SER A 194 11.56 4.27 -3.40
N GLN A 195 10.38 3.79 -3.82
CA GLN A 195 10.03 3.63 -5.23
C GLN A 195 10.00 4.98 -5.96
N LEU A 196 9.38 6.02 -5.38
CA LEU A 196 9.37 7.37 -5.94
C LEU A 196 10.79 7.89 -6.22
N MET A 197 11.65 7.80 -5.22
CA MET A 197 13.05 8.23 -5.35
C MET A 197 13.80 7.43 -6.42
N SER A 198 13.57 6.12 -6.42
CA SER A 198 14.21 5.18 -7.35
C SER A 198 13.83 5.41 -8.81
N GLU A 199 12.56 5.68 -9.10
CA GLU A 199 12.11 5.95 -10.47
C GLU A 199 12.68 7.27 -11.01
N ILE A 200 12.80 8.31 -10.17
CA ILE A 200 13.42 9.58 -10.56
C ILE A 200 14.91 9.37 -10.90
N VAL A 201 15.63 8.63 -10.05
CA VAL A 201 17.05 8.33 -10.26
C VAL A 201 17.26 7.44 -11.48
N ALA A 202 16.48 6.37 -11.62
CA ALA A 202 16.59 5.44 -12.73
C ALA A 202 16.29 6.11 -14.09
N TRP A 203 15.35 7.05 -14.12
CA TRP A 203 15.11 7.84 -15.32
C TRP A 203 16.34 8.65 -15.75
N HIS A 204 17.04 9.26 -14.80
CA HIS A 204 18.26 10.04 -15.06
C HIS A 204 19.43 9.16 -15.49
N LEU A 205 19.55 7.94 -14.96
CA LEU A 205 20.62 7.00 -15.24
C LEU A 205 20.34 6.10 -16.45
N ALA A 206 19.22 6.28 -17.12
CA ALA A 206 18.86 5.46 -18.28
C ALA A 206 19.92 5.49 -19.38
N GLY A 207 20.34 4.31 -19.86
CA GLY A 207 21.35 4.14 -20.90
C GLY A 207 22.79 4.29 -20.44
N ARG A 208 23.08 4.40 -19.15
CA ARG A 208 24.46 4.38 -18.62
C ARG A 208 24.92 2.95 -18.38
N GLU A 209 26.19 2.72 -18.56
CA GLU A 209 26.92 1.51 -18.20
C GLU A 209 27.75 1.76 -16.94
N GLU A 210 28.06 0.70 -16.15
CA GLU A 210 28.89 0.75 -14.94
C GLU A 210 28.44 1.82 -13.92
N ILE A 211 27.24 1.67 -13.40
CA ILE A 211 26.61 2.63 -12.52
C ILE A 211 27.06 2.40 -11.07
N ASN A 212 27.46 3.47 -10.38
CA ASN A 212 27.79 3.48 -8.96
C ASN A 212 26.70 4.23 -8.19
N ILE A 213 26.13 3.57 -7.17
CA ILE A 213 25.08 4.15 -6.33
C ILE A 213 25.53 4.12 -4.88
N TYR A 214 25.30 5.20 -4.14
CA TYR A 214 25.68 5.33 -2.74
C TYR A 214 24.50 5.70 -1.85
N ASP A 215 24.36 4.98 -0.73
CA ASP A 215 23.45 5.33 0.36
C ASP A 215 24.28 5.51 1.64
N PRO A 216 24.52 6.76 2.10
CA PRO A 216 25.30 7.07 3.29
C PRO A 216 24.58 6.78 4.62
N THR A 217 23.29 6.42 4.56
CA THR A 217 22.43 6.13 5.71
C THR A 217 21.57 4.90 5.44
N SER A 218 22.22 3.85 4.96
CA SER A 218 21.59 2.74 4.22
C SER A 218 20.49 1.99 4.98
N GLY A 219 20.49 2.04 6.30
CA GLY A 219 19.46 1.37 7.09
C GLY A 219 19.39 -0.12 6.78
N SER A 220 18.28 -0.56 6.21
CA SER A 220 18.09 -1.93 5.73
C SER A 220 18.61 -2.18 4.31
N GLY A 221 19.08 -1.15 3.60
CA GLY A 221 19.45 -1.22 2.19
C GLY A 221 18.27 -1.15 1.21
N SER A 222 17.06 -0.89 1.68
CA SER A 222 15.85 -0.86 0.83
C SER A 222 15.93 0.15 -0.29
N LEU A 223 16.48 1.36 -0.06
CA LEU A 223 16.68 2.36 -1.11
C LEU A 223 17.60 1.83 -2.21
N LEU A 224 18.74 1.24 -1.86
CA LEU A 224 19.67 0.66 -2.82
C LEU A 224 19.03 -0.46 -3.65
N ILE A 225 18.23 -1.30 -3.03
CA ILE A 225 17.52 -2.40 -3.70
C ILE A 225 16.52 -1.85 -4.72
N HIS A 226 15.64 -0.94 -4.32
CA HIS A 226 14.63 -0.38 -5.21
C HIS A 226 15.26 0.38 -6.38
N ILE A 227 16.33 1.14 -6.13
CA ILE A 227 17.08 1.81 -7.21
C ILE A 227 17.72 0.81 -8.15
N GLY A 228 18.38 -0.20 -7.62
CA GLY A 228 18.96 -1.26 -8.43
C GLY A 228 17.94 -1.92 -9.34
N GLN A 229 16.76 -2.23 -8.81
CA GLN A 229 15.66 -2.77 -9.60
C GLN A 229 15.13 -1.80 -10.65
N ALA A 230 14.93 -0.54 -10.30
CA ALA A 230 14.43 0.49 -11.22
C ALA A 230 15.43 0.76 -12.36
N VAL A 231 16.73 0.83 -12.05
CA VAL A 231 17.81 0.99 -13.04
C VAL A 231 17.94 -0.24 -13.93
N ALA A 232 17.93 -1.45 -13.35
CA ALA A 232 18.02 -2.69 -14.09
C ALA A 232 16.85 -2.88 -15.07
N ARG A 233 15.63 -2.49 -14.71
CA ARG A 233 14.48 -2.51 -15.63
C ARG A 233 14.71 -1.64 -16.87
N ARG A 234 15.40 -0.51 -16.72
CA ARG A 234 15.66 0.43 -17.83
C ARG A 234 16.89 0.08 -18.65
N ASN A 235 17.92 -0.44 -18.02
CA ASN A 235 19.22 -0.70 -18.64
C ASN A 235 19.45 -2.19 -18.97
N GLY A 236 18.61 -3.10 -18.45
CA GLY A 236 18.59 -4.52 -18.81
C GLY A 236 19.61 -5.41 -18.09
N ASN A 237 20.57 -4.86 -17.32
CA ASN A 237 21.56 -5.67 -16.62
C ASN A 237 21.77 -5.23 -15.16
N PRO A 238 21.27 -5.99 -14.17
CA PRO A 238 21.43 -5.66 -12.77
C PRO A 238 22.85 -5.77 -12.22
N ASN A 239 23.75 -6.45 -12.96
CA ASN A 239 25.14 -6.65 -12.54
C ASN A 239 26.08 -5.49 -12.92
N ASP A 240 25.59 -4.53 -13.72
CA ASP A 240 26.37 -3.33 -14.08
C ASP A 240 26.29 -2.24 -12.99
N ILE A 241 25.67 -2.55 -11.86
CA ILE A 241 25.48 -1.64 -10.74
C ILE A 241 26.39 -2.02 -9.58
N LYS A 242 27.19 -1.07 -9.08
CA LYS A 242 27.96 -1.20 -7.86
C LYS A 242 27.31 -0.40 -6.74
N TYR A 243 27.08 -1.06 -5.62
CA TYR A 243 26.35 -0.54 -4.48
C TYR A 243 27.31 -0.18 -3.35
N TYR A 244 27.31 1.08 -2.96
CA TYR A 244 28.03 1.60 -1.82
C TYR A 244 27.04 1.91 -0.71
N ALA A 245 27.31 1.45 0.50
CA ALA A 245 26.45 1.64 1.65
C ALA A 245 27.25 2.02 2.89
N GLN A 246 26.75 2.99 3.65
CA GLN A 246 27.30 3.28 4.97
C GLN A 246 26.18 3.30 6.02
N GLU A 247 26.43 2.71 7.18
CA GLU A 247 25.47 2.64 8.28
C GLU A 247 26.20 2.68 9.62
N LEU A 248 25.69 3.49 10.54
CA LEU A 248 26.27 3.69 11.85
C LEU A 248 26.09 2.46 12.76
N LYS A 249 24.92 1.83 12.72
CA LYS A 249 24.58 0.71 13.61
C LYS A 249 24.97 -0.61 12.99
N GLU A 250 25.77 -1.39 13.70
CA GLU A 250 26.28 -2.68 13.24
C GLU A 250 25.18 -3.67 12.82
N ASN A 251 24.11 -3.80 13.63
CA ASN A 251 23.02 -4.70 13.29
C ASN A 251 22.28 -4.28 12.00
N THR A 252 22.11 -3.00 11.78
CA THR A 252 21.48 -2.46 10.58
C THR A 252 22.43 -2.53 9.37
N TYR A 253 23.71 -2.30 9.59
CA TYR A 253 24.76 -2.54 8.60
C TYR A 253 24.79 -4.00 8.11
N ASN A 254 24.70 -4.96 9.05
CA ASN A 254 24.61 -6.37 8.70
C ASN A 254 23.36 -6.68 7.89
N LEU A 255 22.23 -6.05 8.23
CA LEU A 255 20.99 -6.18 7.49
C LEU A 255 21.09 -5.67 6.05
N THR A 256 21.74 -4.52 5.82
CA THR A 256 22.03 -4.03 4.45
C THR A 256 22.76 -5.07 3.62
N ARG A 257 23.86 -5.66 4.18
CA ARG A 257 24.64 -6.70 3.48
C ARG A 257 23.81 -7.96 3.20
N MET A 258 23.04 -8.43 4.18
CA MET A 258 22.15 -9.57 4.02
C MET A 258 21.13 -9.33 2.91
N ASN A 259 20.49 -8.19 2.90
CA ASN A 259 19.49 -7.83 1.89
C ASN A 259 20.07 -7.78 0.47
N LEU A 260 21.22 -7.13 0.30
CA LEU A 260 21.86 -7.05 -1.02
C LEU A 260 22.27 -8.43 -1.55
N VAL A 261 22.85 -9.29 -0.68
CA VAL A 261 23.23 -10.66 -1.04
C VAL A 261 22.01 -11.51 -1.39
N MET A 262 20.92 -11.41 -0.64
CA MET A 262 19.69 -12.18 -0.91
C MET A 262 19.00 -11.75 -2.21
N ARG A 263 19.25 -10.55 -2.68
CA ARG A 263 18.80 -10.08 -4.01
C ARG A 263 19.65 -10.57 -5.16
N GLY A 264 20.62 -11.44 -4.88
CA GLY A 264 21.51 -12.00 -5.90
C GLY A 264 22.53 -10.99 -6.44
N ILE A 265 22.72 -9.85 -5.75
CA ILE A 265 23.77 -8.91 -6.09
C ILE A 265 25.12 -9.59 -5.83
N LEU A 266 25.99 -9.57 -6.84
CA LEU A 266 27.30 -10.18 -6.73
C LEU A 266 28.09 -9.53 -5.59
N PRO A 267 28.79 -10.32 -4.76
CA PRO A 267 29.60 -9.79 -3.64
C PRO A 267 30.62 -8.71 -4.07
N ASP A 268 31.14 -8.76 -5.30
CA ASP A 268 32.05 -7.75 -5.83
C ASP A 268 31.40 -6.40 -6.08
N ASN A 269 30.10 -6.39 -6.22
CA ASN A 269 29.29 -5.18 -6.41
C ASN A 269 28.79 -4.57 -5.09
N ILE A 270 29.10 -5.21 -3.94
CA ILE A 270 28.66 -4.75 -2.62
C ILE A 270 29.86 -4.19 -1.87
N VAL A 271 29.83 -2.88 -1.61
CA VAL A 271 30.83 -2.18 -0.80
C VAL A 271 30.12 -1.51 0.36
N ALA A 272 29.99 -2.21 1.45
CA ALA A 272 29.31 -1.73 2.64
C ALA A 272 30.30 -1.41 3.76
N ARG A 273 29.95 -0.41 4.59
CA ARG A 273 30.79 0.07 5.67
C ARG A 273 30.00 0.40 6.93
N ASN A 274 30.52 0.00 8.07
CA ASN A 274 30.00 0.39 9.37
C ASN A 274 30.77 1.61 9.89
N GLY A 275 30.11 2.76 10.02
CA GLY A 275 30.71 4.00 10.50
C GLY A 275 29.77 5.19 10.48
N ASP A 276 30.14 6.22 11.23
CA ASP A 276 29.43 7.50 11.26
C ASP A 276 29.76 8.29 9.99
N THR A 277 28.79 8.46 9.13
CA THR A 277 28.89 9.16 7.83
C THR A 277 29.43 10.56 7.94
N LEU A 278 29.04 11.31 8.96
CA LEU A 278 29.48 12.69 9.13
C LEU A 278 30.90 12.80 9.70
N LYS A 279 31.37 11.77 10.46
CA LYS A 279 32.72 11.73 11.04
C LYS A 279 33.72 10.99 10.19
N SER A 280 33.26 9.93 9.54
CA SER A 280 34.09 8.99 8.80
C SER A 280 33.71 9.03 7.34
N ASP A 281 34.40 9.87 6.59
CA ASP A 281 34.17 10.03 5.16
C ASP A 281 34.48 8.75 4.38
N TRP A 282 33.86 8.58 3.24
CA TRP A 282 34.11 7.49 2.33
C TRP A 282 35.23 7.82 1.34
N PRO A 283 36.02 6.87 0.90
CA PRO A 283 36.08 5.43 1.15
C PRO A 283 37.16 5.04 2.15
N TRP A 284 37.56 5.91 2.96
CA TRP A 284 38.62 5.68 3.90
C TRP A 284 38.37 4.38 4.66
N PHE A 285 39.45 3.49 4.75
CA PHE A 285 39.35 2.67 5.87
C PHE A 285 39.49 1.20 5.87
N ASP A 286 40.07 0.57 4.99
CA ASP A 286 40.14 -0.88 4.99
C ASP A 286 41.48 -1.45 5.42
N THR A 287 42.39 -0.62 5.85
CA THR A 287 43.73 -1.04 6.17
C THR A 287 44.22 -0.33 7.44
N ASP A 288 45.28 -0.84 8.06
CA ASP A 288 46.01 -0.15 9.10
C ASP A 288 46.78 1.10 8.58
N GLU A 289 46.53 1.48 7.32
CA GLU A 289 47.11 2.64 6.67
C GLU A 289 46.44 3.93 7.14
N THR A 290 47.15 5.02 7.11
CA THR A 290 46.67 6.33 7.55
C THR A 290 45.75 6.98 6.50
N LYS A 291 44.84 7.86 6.93
CA LYS A 291 43.95 8.61 6.04
C LYS A 291 44.72 9.33 4.92
N ASP A 292 45.88 9.93 5.24
CA ASP A 292 46.65 10.71 4.29
C ASP A 292 47.33 9.85 3.21
N GLU A 293 47.54 8.56 3.48
CA GLU A 293 48.14 7.61 2.54
C GLU A 293 47.12 6.91 1.64
N THR A 294 45.89 6.71 2.11
CA THR A 294 44.88 5.86 1.44
C THR A 294 43.58 6.56 1.05
N TYR A 295 43.43 7.84 1.36
CA TYR A 295 42.22 8.58 1.07
C TYR A 295 42.06 8.83 -0.44
N GLU A 296 41.08 8.15 -1.02
CA GLU A 296 40.53 8.43 -2.34
C GLU A 296 39.04 8.77 -2.19
N PRO A 297 38.61 10.01 -2.52
CA PRO A 297 37.21 10.38 -2.43
C PRO A 297 36.34 9.48 -3.31
N LEU A 298 35.24 8.96 -2.75
CA LEU A 298 34.22 8.25 -3.52
C LEU A 298 33.41 9.25 -4.34
N PHE A 299 33.30 9.04 -5.64
CA PHE A 299 32.37 9.76 -6.51
C PHE A 299 31.48 8.78 -7.26
N VAL A 300 30.16 8.98 -7.17
CA VAL A 300 29.15 8.08 -7.68
C VAL A 300 28.16 8.76 -8.63
N ASP A 301 27.47 7.96 -9.42
CA ASP A 301 26.47 8.43 -10.39
C ASP A 301 25.16 8.82 -9.71
N ALA A 302 24.83 8.17 -8.60
CA ALA A 302 23.68 8.52 -7.79
C ALA A 302 23.94 8.41 -6.28
N VAL A 303 23.38 9.34 -5.53
CA VAL A 303 23.28 9.27 -4.06
C VAL A 303 21.83 9.29 -3.67
N VAL A 304 21.46 8.40 -2.76
CA VAL A 304 20.11 8.31 -2.19
C VAL A 304 20.20 8.19 -0.70
N SER A 305 19.38 8.95 0.00
CA SER A 305 19.43 8.87 1.45
C SER A 305 18.12 9.26 2.14
N ASN A 306 17.91 8.65 3.29
CA ASN A 306 16.89 9.06 4.26
C ASN A 306 17.59 9.20 5.61
N PRO A 307 18.28 10.30 5.87
CA PRO A 307 19.05 10.51 7.09
C PRO A 307 18.13 10.67 8.30
N PRO A 308 18.64 10.44 9.52
CA PRO A 308 17.91 10.68 10.76
C PRO A 308 17.61 12.18 10.92
N TYR A 309 16.31 12.53 11.06
CA TYR A 309 15.88 13.92 11.07
C TYR A 309 16.30 14.67 12.34
N SER A 310 16.81 15.90 12.15
CA SER A 310 17.19 16.81 13.23
C SER A 310 18.10 16.17 14.28
N GLN A 311 19.03 15.33 13.83
CA GLN A 311 20.04 14.71 14.71
C GLN A 311 21.08 15.73 15.15
N ASN A 312 21.54 15.61 16.40
CA ASN A 312 22.72 16.34 16.86
C ASN A 312 23.98 15.73 16.22
N TRP A 313 24.93 16.59 15.85
CA TRP A 313 26.22 16.20 15.29
C TRP A 313 27.36 17.10 15.79
N GLU A 314 28.58 16.75 15.49
CA GLU A 314 29.77 17.51 15.84
C GLU A 314 30.32 18.13 14.55
N PRO A 315 30.01 19.43 14.28
CA PRO A 315 30.49 20.09 13.08
C PRO A 315 32.02 20.31 13.15
N PRO A 316 32.72 20.15 12.02
CA PRO A 316 34.13 20.57 11.91
C PRO A 316 34.27 22.11 11.99
N GLU A 317 35.49 22.60 12.18
CA GLU A 317 35.74 24.03 12.03
C GLU A 317 35.54 24.45 10.55
N ALA A 318 35.16 25.70 10.34
CA ALA A 318 34.90 26.19 8.99
C ALA A 318 36.16 26.11 8.11
N GLY A 319 36.04 25.40 6.99
CA GLY A 319 37.13 25.18 6.03
C GLY A 319 38.03 23.97 6.30
N GLU A 320 37.77 23.19 7.38
CA GLU A 320 38.51 21.95 7.66
C GLU A 320 38.05 20.77 6.78
N ASP A 321 36.78 20.79 6.40
CA ASP A 321 36.16 19.71 5.64
C ASP A 321 35.49 20.26 4.37
N ILE A 322 35.99 19.85 3.23
CA ILE A 322 35.55 20.34 1.91
C ILE A 322 34.12 19.96 1.60
N ARG A 323 33.56 18.90 2.24
CA ARG A 323 32.16 18.51 2.07
C ARG A 323 31.19 19.63 2.44
N PHE A 324 31.58 20.49 3.36
CA PHE A 324 30.77 21.58 3.88
C PHE A 324 31.11 22.95 3.33
N GLU A 325 31.62 23.04 2.10
CA GLU A 325 32.03 24.31 1.44
C GLU A 325 30.85 25.30 1.29
N TYR A 326 29.61 24.80 1.21
CA TYR A 326 28.39 25.63 1.13
C TYR A 326 27.90 26.15 2.48
N GLY A 327 28.55 25.77 3.58
CA GLY A 327 28.25 26.20 4.93
C GLY A 327 28.19 25.05 5.93
N ILE A 328 28.29 25.37 7.20
CA ILE A 328 28.22 24.40 8.32
C ILE A 328 26.79 24.38 8.84
N ALA A 329 26.19 23.19 8.89
CA ALA A 329 24.86 22.99 9.45
C ALA A 329 24.86 23.19 10.98
N PRO A 330 23.72 23.59 11.59
CA PRO A 330 23.64 23.77 13.04
C PRO A 330 23.98 22.47 13.80
N LYS A 331 24.72 22.58 14.89
CA LYS A 331 25.09 21.44 15.75
C LYS A 331 23.90 20.58 16.19
N SER A 332 22.73 21.18 16.36
CA SER A 332 21.50 20.53 16.81
C SER A 332 20.68 19.92 15.67
N LYS A 333 21.10 20.09 14.40
CA LYS A 333 20.34 19.65 13.21
C LYS A 333 21.29 19.33 12.06
N ALA A 334 21.58 18.06 11.90
CA ALA A 334 22.48 17.57 10.84
C ALA A 334 21.81 17.48 9.46
N ASP A 335 20.54 17.87 9.31
CA ASP A 335 19.76 17.70 8.08
C ASP A 335 20.55 18.15 6.84
N TYR A 336 21.07 19.37 6.85
CA TYR A 336 21.92 19.88 5.76
C TYR A 336 23.34 19.31 5.76
N ALA A 337 23.86 18.78 6.87
CA ALA A 337 25.17 18.16 6.88
C ALA A 337 25.16 16.87 6.04
N PHE A 338 24.10 16.06 6.19
CA PHE A 338 23.88 14.89 5.33
C PHE A 338 23.71 15.28 3.86
N LEU A 339 22.88 16.29 3.57
CA LEU A 339 22.68 16.76 2.20
C LEU A 339 24.01 17.20 1.55
N LEU A 340 24.86 17.93 2.27
CA LEU A 340 26.15 18.40 1.76
C LEU A 340 27.14 17.26 1.59
N HIS A 341 27.14 16.26 2.49
CA HIS A 341 27.91 15.03 2.33
C HIS A 341 27.49 14.29 1.05
N ASP A 342 26.21 14.11 0.85
CA ASP A 342 25.65 13.44 -0.32
C ASP A 342 26.03 14.16 -1.61
N LEU A 343 25.88 15.48 -1.65
CA LEU A 343 26.23 16.31 -2.80
C LEU A 343 27.73 16.29 -3.12
N TYR A 344 28.58 16.21 -2.09
CA TYR A 344 30.02 16.10 -2.27
C TYR A 344 30.42 14.84 -3.04
N HIS A 345 29.81 13.70 -2.67
CA HIS A 345 30.09 12.41 -3.29
C HIS A 345 29.46 12.22 -4.67
N LEU A 346 28.66 13.16 -5.13
CA LEU A 346 28.03 13.09 -6.43
C LEU A 346 29.01 13.48 -7.54
N ARG A 347 29.02 12.75 -8.66
CA ARG A 347 29.69 13.16 -9.90
C ARG A 347 29.02 14.38 -10.50
N ASP A 348 29.72 15.12 -11.40
CA ASP A 348 29.20 16.36 -11.98
C ASP A 348 27.88 16.15 -12.74
N ASP A 349 27.73 15.02 -13.43
CA ASP A 349 26.54 14.64 -14.19
C ASP A 349 25.58 13.71 -13.38
N GLY A 350 25.87 13.49 -12.11
CA GLY A 350 25.10 12.62 -11.23
C GLY A 350 23.80 13.26 -10.72
N ILE A 351 22.99 12.44 -10.06
CA ILE A 351 21.75 12.84 -9.42
C ILE A 351 21.69 12.35 -7.98
N MET A 352 21.11 13.16 -7.10
CA MET A 352 20.79 12.68 -5.75
C MET A 352 19.34 12.94 -5.37
N THR A 353 18.80 12.07 -4.53
CA THR A 353 17.51 12.24 -3.88
C THR A 353 17.64 12.03 -2.38
N ILE A 354 17.16 12.98 -1.60
CA ILE A 354 17.25 12.95 -0.15
C ILE A 354 15.90 13.27 0.49
N VAL A 355 15.54 12.50 1.51
CA VAL A 355 14.35 12.78 2.33
C VAL A 355 14.73 13.69 3.48
N LEU A 356 14.01 14.78 3.64
CA LEU A 356 14.27 15.77 4.68
C LEU A 356 12.97 16.23 5.36
N PRO A 357 13.04 16.73 6.61
CA PRO A 357 11.89 17.36 7.23
C PRO A 357 11.56 18.67 6.54
N HIS A 358 10.28 18.96 6.32
CA HIS A 358 9.78 20.14 5.61
C HIS A 358 10.40 21.47 6.10
N GLY A 359 10.76 21.54 7.39
CA GLY A 359 11.36 22.73 8.00
C GLY A 359 12.65 23.23 7.34
N VAL A 360 13.44 22.38 6.65
CA VAL A 360 14.66 22.77 5.96
C VAL A 360 14.41 23.82 4.88
N LEU A 361 13.20 23.91 4.36
CA LEU A 361 12.83 24.82 3.28
C LEU A 361 12.75 26.29 3.71
N PHE A 362 12.58 26.58 5.01
CA PHE A 362 12.30 27.95 5.45
C PHE A 362 13.01 28.38 6.75
N ARG A 363 13.68 27.47 7.47
CA ARG A 363 14.44 27.87 8.65
C ARG A 363 15.58 28.82 8.26
N GLY A 364 15.84 29.80 9.11
CA GLY A 364 16.89 30.81 8.93
C GLY A 364 18.27 30.35 9.46
N GLY A 365 19.16 31.28 9.72
CA GLY A 365 20.49 31.02 10.26
C GLY A 365 21.39 30.27 9.29
N GLU A 366 22.13 29.29 9.83
CA GLU A 366 23.07 28.46 9.08
C GLU A 366 22.37 27.67 7.97
N GLU A 367 21.18 27.12 8.26
CA GLU A 367 20.37 26.41 7.25
C GLU A 367 19.94 27.35 6.11
N GLY A 368 19.61 28.61 6.42
CA GLY A 368 19.28 29.63 5.41
C GLY A 368 20.46 29.97 4.53
N THR A 369 21.67 30.02 5.09
CA THR A 369 22.92 30.30 4.34
C THR A 369 23.24 29.17 3.38
N ILE A 370 23.17 27.91 3.84
CA ILE A 370 23.41 26.74 2.99
C ILE A 370 22.38 26.70 1.86
N ARG A 371 21.10 26.88 2.18
CA ARG A 371 20.00 26.87 1.20
C ARG A 371 20.20 27.94 0.13
N ARG A 372 20.60 29.17 0.51
CA ARG A 372 20.95 30.22 -0.43
C ARG A 372 22.07 29.77 -1.37
N ASN A 373 23.16 29.21 -0.84
CA ASN A 373 24.30 28.79 -1.63
C ASN A 373 23.92 27.67 -2.62
N LEU A 374 23.09 26.69 -2.19
CA LEU A 374 22.60 25.63 -3.06
C LEU A 374 21.72 26.16 -4.20
N VAL A 375 20.86 27.14 -3.95
CA VAL A 375 20.03 27.79 -4.96
C VAL A 375 20.88 28.59 -5.94
N GLU A 376 21.80 29.41 -5.44
CA GLU A 376 22.70 30.25 -6.29
C GLU A 376 23.64 29.41 -7.17
N LYS A 377 23.94 28.19 -6.74
CA LYS A 377 24.74 27.24 -7.52
C LYS A 377 23.90 26.32 -8.39
N HIS A 378 22.57 26.52 -8.45
CA HIS A 378 21.64 25.76 -9.27
C HIS A 378 21.60 24.24 -8.93
N HIS A 379 21.96 23.83 -7.70
CA HIS A 379 22.01 22.41 -7.35
C HIS A 379 20.62 21.81 -7.16
N ILE A 380 19.61 22.56 -6.69
CA ILE A 380 18.27 22.06 -6.41
C ILE A 380 17.47 21.97 -7.70
N GLN A 381 17.13 20.75 -8.13
CA GLN A 381 16.31 20.49 -9.31
C GLN A 381 14.82 20.51 -8.97
N ALA A 382 14.43 19.74 -7.95
CA ALA A 382 13.03 19.66 -7.56
C ALA A 382 12.87 19.51 -6.05
N ILE A 383 11.72 19.97 -5.56
CA ILE A 383 11.27 19.80 -4.18
C ILE A 383 9.87 19.19 -4.23
N ILE A 384 9.69 18.02 -3.62
CA ILE A 384 8.45 17.26 -3.63
C ILE A 384 7.93 17.21 -2.20
N GLY A 385 6.79 17.85 -1.93
CA GLY A 385 6.10 17.78 -0.63
C GLY A 385 5.32 16.48 -0.52
N LEU A 386 5.64 15.67 0.49
CA LEU A 386 4.98 14.41 0.74
C LEU A 386 3.80 14.56 1.72
N PRO A 387 2.83 13.63 1.70
CA PRO A 387 1.74 13.59 2.68
C PRO A 387 2.28 13.49 4.12
N ALA A 388 1.64 14.17 5.05
CA ALA A 388 1.92 13.97 6.47
C ALA A 388 1.61 12.51 6.87
N ASN A 389 2.20 12.01 7.95
CA ASN A 389 2.02 10.63 8.43
C ASN A 389 2.37 9.53 7.39
N ILE A 390 3.21 9.82 6.41
CA ILE A 390 3.70 8.80 5.47
C ILE A 390 4.80 7.94 6.11
N PHE A 391 5.62 8.51 7.00
CA PHE A 391 6.65 7.79 7.74
C PHE A 391 6.11 7.22 9.05
N PHE A 392 6.47 5.96 9.33
CA PHE A 392 6.06 5.29 10.56
C PHE A 392 6.62 6.01 11.80
N GLY A 393 5.77 6.21 12.80
CA GLY A 393 6.17 6.77 14.09
C GLY A 393 6.36 8.30 14.13
N THR A 394 6.13 9.02 13.04
CA THR A 394 6.16 10.49 13.01
C THR A 394 5.04 11.09 12.18
N GLY A 395 4.43 12.16 12.70
CA GLY A 395 3.45 12.96 11.93
C GLY A 395 4.08 14.16 11.22
N ILE A 396 5.41 14.30 11.23
CA ILE A 396 6.11 15.46 10.67
C ILE A 396 6.01 15.42 9.15
N PRO A 397 5.54 16.49 8.47
CA PRO A 397 5.61 16.57 7.02
C PRO A 397 7.06 16.49 6.54
N THR A 398 7.29 15.71 5.50
CA THR A 398 8.60 15.51 4.88
C THR A 398 8.57 15.89 3.42
N ILE A 399 9.75 16.06 2.86
CA ILE A 399 9.96 16.33 1.44
C ILE A 399 10.96 15.34 0.86
N VAL A 400 10.89 15.11 -0.43
CA VAL A 400 12.01 14.60 -1.22
C VAL A 400 12.62 15.78 -1.96
N MET A 401 13.92 15.98 -1.77
CA MET A 401 14.68 16.98 -2.53
C MET A 401 15.52 16.28 -3.58
N VAL A 402 15.41 16.70 -4.82
CA VAL A 402 16.21 16.21 -5.95
C VAL A 402 17.27 17.24 -6.28
N LEU A 403 18.54 16.83 -6.24
CA LEU A 403 19.67 17.71 -6.54
C LEU A 403 20.56 17.10 -7.64
N ARG A 404 21.26 18.00 -8.32
CA ARG A 404 22.32 17.67 -9.28
C ARG A 404 23.49 18.60 -9.06
N LYS A 405 24.69 18.11 -9.30
CA LYS A 405 25.90 18.90 -9.10
C LYS A 405 26.08 19.97 -10.17
N HIS A 406 25.68 19.66 -11.39
CA HIS A 406 25.73 20.61 -12.51
C HIS A 406 24.39 20.65 -13.25
N ARG A 407 23.86 21.87 -13.46
CA ARG A 407 22.60 22.14 -14.19
C ARG A 407 22.72 23.48 -14.91
N ASP A 408 22.15 23.52 -16.10
CA ASP A 408 22.06 24.76 -16.90
C ASP A 408 20.72 25.50 -16.69
N ASP A 409 19.77 24.89 -15.97
CA ASP A 409 18.45 25.46 -15.72
C ASP A 409 18.47 26.51 -14.62
N ASP A 410 17.69 27.57 -14.78
CA ASP A 410 17.50 28.65 -13.82
C ASP A 410 16.21 28.55 -13.01
N HIS A 411 15.60 27.37 -12.95
CA HIS A 411 14.35 27.10 -12.26
C HIS A 411 14.52 25.97 -11.24
N VAL A 412 13.65 26.00 -10.22
CA VAL A 412 13.42 24.90 -9.30
C VAL A 412 11.98 24.43 -9.48
N LEU A 413 11.77 23.13 -9.71
CA LEU A 413 10.44 22.55 -9.75
C LEU A 413 9.95 22.32 -8.33
N ILE A 414 8.81 22.89 -7.97
CA ILE A 414 8.14 22.68 -6.69
C ILE A 414 6.88 21.89 -6.92
N VAL A 415 6.75 20.74 -6.25
CA VAL A 415 5.63 19.82 -6.35
C VAL A 415 4.96 19.69 -4.99
N ASP A 416 3.66 19.90 -4.93
CA ASP A 416 2.84 19.62 -3.74
C ASP A 416 2.04 18.33 -3.91
N ALA A 417 2.59 17.23 -3.43
CA ALA A 417 1.91 15.95 -3.40
C ALA A 417 1.25 15.65 -2.02
N SER A 418 1.15 16.63 -1.13
CA SER A 418 0.65 16.45 0.23
C SER A 418 -0.77 15.91 0.33
N LYS A 419 -1.59 16.07 -0.72
CA LYS A 419 -2.99 15.61 -0.79
C LYS A 419 -3.17 14.30 -1.56
N TYR A 420 -2.11 13.76 -2.15
CA TYR A 420 -2.15 12.56 -2.99
C TYR A 420 -1.77 11.33 -2.17
N PHE A 421 -2.76 10.69 -1.57
CA PHE A 421 -2.57 9.49 -0.76
C PHE A 421 -3.86 8.71 -0.55
N THR A 422 -3.72 7.49 -0.09
CA THR A 422 -4.78 6.71 0.56
C THR A 422 -4.44 6.47 2.03
N LYS A 423 -5.48 6.25 2.87
CA LYS A 423 -5.27 5.91 4.28
C LYS A 423 -5.11 4.40 4.46
N GLU A 424 -4.04 4.00 5.15
CA GLU A 424 -3.83 2.64 5.59
C GLU A 424 -3.66 2.61 7.12
N GLY A 425 -4.75 2.34 7.82
CA GLY A 425 -4.80 2.46 9.28
C GLY A 425 -4.57 3.89 9.77
N LYS A 426 -3.45 4.11 10.47
CA LYS A 426 -3.07 5.45 10.99
C LYS A 426 -2.16 6.23 10.05
N ASN A 427 -1.63 5.57 9.03
CA ASN A 427 -0.66 6.15 8.11
C ASN A 427 -1.31 6.55 6.80
N ASN A 428 -0.65 7.46 6.10
CA ASN A 428 -0.94 7.79 4.72
C ASN A 428 0.03 7.05 3.82
N LYS A 429 -0.42 6.64 2.63
CA LYS A 429 0.36 5.88 1.66
C LYS A 429 0.18 6.45 0.27
N LEU A 430 1.26 6.65 -0.48
CA LEU A 430 1.17 6.97 -1.89
C LEU A 430 0.66 5.75 -2.67
N ARG A 431 -0.27 5.98 -3.58
CA ARG A 431 -0.70 4.97 -4.54
C ARG A 431 0.28 4.93 -5.71
N ALA A 432 0.26 3.87 -6.48
CA ALA A 432 1.08 3.77 -7.69
C ALA A 432 0.80 4.94 -8.66
N SER A 433 -0.46 5.34 -8.80
CA SER A 433 -0.87 6.51 -9.58
C SER A 433 -0.27 7.83 -9.08
N ASP A 434 -0.15 7.99 -7.76
CA ASP A 434 0.45 9.18 -7.15
C ASP A 434 1.95 9.23 -7.45
N ILE A 435 2.65 8.10 -7.28
CA ILE A 435 4.08 7.95 -7.60
C ILE A 435 4.31 8.26 -9.08
N LYS A 436 3.57 7.61 -9.98
CA LYS A 436 3.69 7.80 -11.43
C LYS A 436 3.48 9.26 -11.83
N ARG A 437 2.45 9.91 -11.28
CA ARG A 437 2.18 11.35 -11.52
C ARG A 437 3.36 12.23 -11.09
N ILE A 438 3.89 12.00 -9.88
CA ILE A 438 5.02 12.80 -9.37
C ILE A 438 6.25 12.58 -10.25
N VAL A 439 6.58 11.32 -10.58
CA VAL A 439 7.71 10.99 -11.45
C VAL A 439 7.58 11.65 -12.81
N ASP A 440 6.43 11.55 -13.48
CA ASP A 440 6.20 12.14 -14.79
C ASP A 440 6.30 13.67 -14.78
N VAL A 441 5.90 14.30 -13.68
CA VAL A 441 6.02 15.76 -13.50
C VAL A 441 7.47 16.17 -13.28
N VAL A 442 8.20 15.45 -12.43
CA VAL A 442 9.60 15.76 -12.11
C VAL A 442 10.50 15.50 -13.31
N THR A 443 10.34 14.38 -14.00
CA THR A 443 11.17 14.02 -15.16
C THR A 443 10.82 14.84 -16.39
N GLY A 444 9.56 15.28 -16.54
CA GLY A 444 9.08 16.12 -17.62
C GLY A 444 9.16 17.62 -17.37
N ASN A 445 9.62 18.07 -16.19
CA ASN A 445 9.64 19.47 -15.76
C ASN A 445 8.30 20.18 -16.05
N ARG A 446 7.18 19.60 -15.56
CA ARG A 446 5.84 20.08 -15.91
C ARG A 446 5.28 21.03 -14.85
N ASP A 447 4.73 22.14 -15.34
CA ASP A 447 3.91 23.07 -14.56
C ASP A 447 2.44 22.62 -14.62
N ILE A 448 1.85 22.28 -13.46
CA ILE A 448 0.46 21.81 -13.38
C ILE A 448 -0.26 22.58 -12.27
N ASP A 449 -1.34 23.23 -12.63
CA ASP A 449 -2.13 24.01 -11.67
C ASP A 449 -2.46 23.22 -10.40
N LYS A 450 -2.26 23.87 -9.25
CA LYS A 450 -2.48 23.32 -7.89
C LYS A 450 -1.63 22.09 -7.52
N PHE A 451 -0.69 21.68 -8.37
CA PHE A 451 0.15 20.51 -8.14
C PHE A 451 1.64 20.78 -8.25
N SER A 452 2.08 21.46 -9.30
CA SER A 452 3.49 21.74 -9.51
C SER A 452 3.73 23.06 -10.20
N ARG A 453 4.89 23.70 -9.92
CA ARG A 453 5.28 24.95 -10.54
C ARG A 453 6.79 25.03 -10.76
N LEU A 454 7.19 25.48 -11.94
CA LEU A 454 8.55 25.87 -12.25
C LEU A 454 8.80 27.29 -11.73
N VAL A 455 9.62 27.42 -10.70
CA VAL A 455 9.89 28.68 -10.02
C VAL A 455 11.27 29.16 -10.39
N SER A 456 11.38 30.39 -10.93
CA SER A 456 12.67 30.97 -11.31
C SER A 456 13.54 31.29 -10.08
N ILE A 457 14.85 31.20 -10.25
CA ILE A 457 15.82 31.57 -9.20
C ILE A 457 15.58 33.02 -8.75
N ASP A 458 15.21 33.94 -9.68
CA ASP A 458 14.92 35.32 -9.32
C ASP A 458 13.70 35.47 -8.41
N GLU A 459 12.68 34.70 -8.63
CA GLU A 459 11.52 34.70 -7.72
C GLU A 459 11.88 34.12 -6.34
N ILE A 460 12.74 33.09 -6.30
CA ILE A 460 13.23 32.52 -5.04
C ILE A 460 14.09 33.55 -4.29
N ARG A 461 14.93 34.33 -4.98
CA ARG A 461 15.68 35.44 -4.38
C ARG A 461 14.78 36.50 -3.79
N GLN A 462 13.70 36.89 -4.50
CA GLN A 462 12.71 37.86 -4.01
C GLN A 462 11.98 37.36 -2.76
N ASN A 463 11.89 36.06 -2.58
CA ASN A 463 11.31 35.40 -1.40
C ASN A 463 12.36 35.05 -0.32
N ASP A 464 13.52 35.70 -0.30
CA ASP A 464 14.61 35.46 0.67
C ASP A 464 15.06 34.00 0.73
N TYR A 465 15.09 33.32 -0.40
CA TYR A 465 15.43 31.90 -0.53
C TYR A 465 14.55 30.97 0.32
N ASN A 466 13.36 31.41 0.65
CA ASN A 466 12.33 30.61 1.32
C ASN A 466 11.67 29.71 0.29
N LEU A 467 11.88 28.39 0.42
CA LEU A 467 11.35 27.36 -0.50
C LEU A 467 10.09 26.68 0.01
N ASN A 468 9.39 27.30 0.97
CA ASN A 468 8.15 26.74 1.52
C ASN A 468 7.10 26.54 0.41
N ILE A 469 6.67 25.31 0.18
CA ILE A 469 5.85 24.88 -0.94
C ILE A 469 4.59 25.73 -1.14
N PRO A 470 3.77 26.05 -0.09
CA PRO A 470 2.55 26.85 -0.26
C PRO A 470 2.78 28.29 -0.76
N ARG A 471 4.03 28.77 -0.80
CA ARG A 471 4.33 30.07 -1.40
C ARG A 471 4.25 30.06 -2.92
N TYR A 472 4.46 28.89 -3.51
CA TYR A 472 4.63 28.71 -4.95
C TYR A 472 3.54 27.87 -5.57
N VAL A 473 3.04 26.88 -4.84
CA VAL A 473 1.95 25.98 -5.24
C VAL A 473 0.82 26.10 -4.25
N ASP A 474 -0.25 26.78 -4.63
CA ASP A 474 -1.47 26.85 -3.83
C ASP A 474 -2.37 25.65 -4.14
N SER A 475 -2.15 24.57 -3.44
CA SER A 475 -2.98 23.36 -3.50
C SER A 475 -4.26 23.46 -2.67
N SER A 476 -4.52 24.60 -2.00
CA SER A 476 -5.74 24.78 -1.22
C SER A 476 -6.99 24.68 -2.11
N GLU A 477 -8.06 24.16 -1.54
CA GLU A 477 -9.37 24.35 -2.17
C GLU A 477 -9.65 25.83 -2.22
N SER A 478 -10.12 26.32 -3.38
CA SER A 478 -10.53 27.71 -3.52
C SER A 478 -11.52 28.01 -2.40
N ALA A 479 -11.28 29.09 -1.66
CA ALA A 479 -12.23 29.52 -0.64
C ALA A 479 -13.60 29.62 -1.27
N GLU A 480 -14.61 29.04 -0.65
CA GLU A 480 -15.97 29.11 -1.12
C GLU A 480 -16.37 30.58 -1.23
N SER A 481 -16.51 31.08 -2.46
CA SER A 481 -16.94 32.43 -2.68
C SER A 481 -18.45 32.46 -2.89
N TRP A 482 -19.11 33.35 -2.20
CA TRP A 482 -20.57 33.57 -2.37
C TRP A 482 -20.80 34.84 -3.14
N ASP A 483 -21.56 34.77 -4.22
CA ASP A 483 -22.02 35.94 -4.94
C ASP A 483 -23.12 36.66 -4.13
N VAL A 484 -22.87 37.92 -3.81
CA VAL A 484 -23.77 38.69 -2.92
C VAL A 484 -25.14 38.88 -3.57
N TYR A 485 -25.20 39.16 -4.87
CA TYR A 485 -26.46 39.33 -5.55
C TYR A 485 -27.32 38.05 -5.55
N SER A 486 -26.69 36.94 -5.91
CA SER A 486 -27.38 35.65 -5.92
C SER A 486 -27.75 35.17 -4.52
N THR A 487 -26.96 35.48 -3.50
CA THR A 487 -27.31 35.19 -2.09
C THR A 487 -28.54 36.02 -1.65
N MET A 488 -28.67 37.25 -2.11
CA MET A 488 -29.80 38.12 -1.75
C MET A 488 -31.07 37.78 -2.52
N PHE A 489 -30.98 37.53 -3.82
CA PHE A 489 -32.12 37.54 -4.74
C PHE A 489 -32.32 36.20 -5.48
N GLY A 490 -31.39 35.26 -5.35
CA GLY A 490 -31.42 33.97 -6.04
C GLY A 490 -30.77 33.97 -7.40
N GLY A 491 -30.78 32.79 -8.03
CA GLY A 491 -30.16 32.55 -9.32
C GLY A 491 -28.68 32.17 -9.19
N ILE A 492 -28.19 31.32 -10.07
CA ILE A 492 -26.81 30.87 -10.12
C ILE A 492 -25.94 31.87 -10.89
N PRO A 493 -24.87 32.42 -10.33
CA PRO A 493 -23.99 33.34 -11.04
C PRO A 493 -23.42 32.72 -12.30
N LYS A 494 -23.44 33.45 -13.39
CA LYS A 494 -22.87 32.99 -14.68
C LYS A 494 -21.38 32.67 -14.54
N GLN A 495 -20.65 33.39 -13.68
CA GLN A 495 -19.25 33.14 -13.41
C GLN A 495 -19.02 31.75 -12.79
N ASP A 496 -19.86 31.31 -11.85
CA ASP A 496 -19.76 29.98 -11.24
C ASP A 496 -20.08 28.88 -12.25
N ILE A 497 -21.06 29.11 -13.15
CA ILE A 497 -21.34 28.21 -14.27
C ILE A 497 -20.16 28.15 -15.23
N ASP A 498 -19.54 29.28 -15.56
CA ASP A 498 -18.42 29.36 -16.48
C ASP A 498 -17.13 28.72 -15.88
N ALA A 499 -17.02 28.66 -14.58
CA ALA A 499 -15.94 27.92 -13.89
C ALA A 499 -15.96 26.41 -14.21
N LEU A 500 -17.07 25.84 -14.62
CA LEU A 500 -17.20 24.48 -15.13
C LEU A 500 -16.77 24.33 -16.61
N GLY A 501 -15.99 25.26 -17.12
CA GLY A 501 -15.58 25.37 -18.54
C GLY A 501 -14.95 24.11 -19.12
N LYS A 502 -14.22 23.32 -18.29
CA LYS A 502 -13.65 22.03 -18.71
C LYS A 502 -14.69 21.07 -19.28
N TYR A 503 -15.90 21.08 -18.72
CA TYR A 503 -17.02 20.26 -19.21
C TYR A 503 -17.69 20.87 -20.42
N TRP A 504 -17.90 22.20 -20.42
CA TRP A 504 -18.54 22.89 -21.54
C TRP A 504 -17.75 22.81 -22.86
N ASN A 505 -16.42 22.69 -22.74
CA ASN A 505 -15.54 22.48 -23.89
C ASN A 505 -15.72 21.10 -24.52
N VAL A 506 -16.06 20.09 -23.70
CA VAL A 506 -16.25 18.71 -24.14
C VAL A 506 -17.69 18.44 -24.56
N PHE A 507 -18.66 19.08 -23.91
CA PHE A 507 -20.09 18.92 -24.16
C PHE A 507 -20.70 20.24 -24.68
N PRO A 508 -20.42 20.63 -25.94
CA PRO A 508 -20.94 21.88 -26.50
C PRO A 508 -22.47 21.81 -26.58
N GLY A 509 -23.14 22.85 -26.07
CA GLY A 509 -24.60 22.92 -26.00
C GLY A 509 -25.22 22.43 -24.69
N LEU A 510 -24.53 21.61 -23.89
CA LEU A 510 -25.06 21.10 -22.61
C LEU A 510 -25.31 22.25 -21.61
N ARG A 511 -24.40 23.27 -21.59
CA ARG A 511 -24.57 24.46 -20.73
C ARG A 511 -25.94 25.17 -21.01
N GLN A 512 -26.27 25.41 -22.27
CA GLN A 512 -27.53 26.07 -22.67
C GLN A 512 -28.77 25.21 -22.41
N ARG A 513 -28.60 23.90 -22.39
CA ARG A 513 -29.68 22.97 -22.07
C ARG A 513 -29.95 22.90 -20.55
N LEU A 514 -28.89 22.98 -19.73
CA LEU A 514 -29.03 22.91 -18.28
C LEU A 514 -29.45 24.25 -17.67
N PHE A 515 -29.04 25.38 -18.24
CA PHE A 515 -29.23 26.68 -17.65
C PHE A 515 -30.02 27.63 -18.59
N ALA A 516 -31.05 28.24 -18.06
CA ALA A 516 -31.77 29.34 -18.70
C ALA A 516 -31.32 30.68 -18.11
N GLU A 517 -30.98 31.63 -18.96
CA GLU A 517 -30.64 32.98 -18.51
C GLU A 517 -31.84 33.64 -17.79
N GLU A 518 -31.60 34.22 -16.64
CA GLU A 518 -32.58 34.93 -15.85
C GLU A 518 -32.39 36.44 -15.98
N ASN A 519 -31.13 36.87 -15.96
CA ASN A 519 -30.74 38.27 -16.16
C ASN A 519 -29.31 38.37 -16.68
N GLY A 520 -28.71 39.57 -16.73
CA GLY A 520 -27.35 39.78 -17.18
C GLY A 520 -26.30 39.14 -16.28
N HIS A 521 -26.62 38.82 -15.02
CA HIS A 521 -25.74 38.35 -13.98
C HIS A 521 -25.92 36.86 -13.66
N SER A 522 -27.17 36.38 -13.57
CA SER A 522 -27.51 35.02 -13.12
C SER A 522 -28.30 34.21 -14.15
N ALA A 523 -28.32 32.90 -13.95
CA ALA A 523 -29.11 31.92 -14.65
C ALA A 523 -29.78 30.98 -13.64
N ARG A 524 -30.79 30.25 -14.08
CA ARG A 524 -31.46 29.20 -13.29
C ARG A 524 -31.37 27.87 -14.00
N LEU A 525 -31.57 26.80 -13.26
CA LEU A 525 -31.72 25.47 -13.87
C LEU A 525 -32.96 25.47 -14.79
N ALA A 526 -32.77 25.00 -16.01
CA ALA A 526 -33.82 24.84 -17.02
C ALA A 526 -34.48 23.45 -16.96
N VAL A 527 -33.96 22.56 -16.13
CA VAL A 527 -34.36 21.16 -16.03
C VAL A 527 -34.73 20.81 -14.58
N GLN A 528 -35.63 19.84 -14.40
CA GLN A 528 -36.02 19.37 -13.06
C GLN A 528 -35.05 18.33 -12.51
N ASP A 529 -34.50 17.45 -13.36
CA ASP A 529 -33.53 16.43 -13.01
C ASP A 529 -32.26 16.62 -13.87
N VAL A 530 -31.19 17.04 -13.19
CA VAL A 530 -29.88 17.28 -13.83
C VAL A 530 -29.29 15.98 -14.35
N ARG A 531 -29.43 14.89 -13.59
CA ARG A 531 -28.89 13.57 -13.95
C ARG A 531 -29.56 13.05 -15.23
N GLU A 532 -30.88 13.12 -15.30
CA GLU A 532 -31.62 12.69 -16.47
C GLU A 532 -31.23 13.54 -17.70
N ALA A 533 -31.17 14.87 -17.54
CA ALA A 533 -30.85 15.78 -18.63
C ALA A 533 -29.42 15.60 -19.16
N VAL A 534 -28.43 15.36 -18.29
CA VAL A 534 -27.04 15.12 -18.68
C VAL A 534 -26.87 13.76 -19.34
N ASN A 535 -27.48 12.72 -18.80
CA ASN A 535 -27.36 11.37 -19.37
C ASN A 535 -28.12 11.23 -20.70
N ALA A 536 -29.16 12.02 -20.93
CA ALA A 536 -29.89 12.09 -22.22
C ALA A 536 -29.22 13.00 -23.25
N ASP A 537 -28.07 13.61 -22.91
CA ASP A 537 -27.37 14.49 -23.85
C ASP A 537 -26.57 13.70 -24.90
N SER A 538 -26.73 14.07 -26.17
CA SER A 538 -26.05 13.39 -27.27
C SER A 538 -24.53 13.58 -27.25
N GLY A 539 -24.04 14.71 -26.73
CA GLY A 539 -22.60 14.99 -26.58
C GLY A 539 -21.99 14.11 -25.52
N VAL A 540 -22.68 13.90 -24.39
CA VAL A 540 -22.26 12.98 -23.34
C VAL A 540 -22.26 11.55 -23.85
N SER A 541 -23.32 11.13 -24.55
CA SER A 541 -23.38 9.77 -25.13
C SER A 541 -22.26 9.54 -26.15
N ALA A 542 -21.98 10.52 -27.01
CA ALA A 542 -20.90 10.44 -27.99
C ALA A 542 -19.50 10.38 -27.32
N TYR A 543 -19.31 11.11 -26.22
CA TYR A 543 -18.07 11.06 -25.43
C TYR A 543 -17.84 9.68 -24.83
N ILE A 544 -18.82 9.08 -24.15
CA ILE A 544 -18.75 7.73 -23.60
C ILE A 544 -18.47 6.70 -24.70
N GLN A 545 -19.17 6.85 -25.86
CA GLN A 545 -18.96 5.95 -26.99
C GLN A 545 -17.53 6.06 -27.55
N ARG A 546 -16.99 7.27 -27.71
CA ARG A 546 -15.61 7.51 -28.15
C ARG A 546 -14.59 6.89 -27.19
N TYR A 547 -14.85 6.99 -25.90
CA TYR A 547 -14.01 6.33 -24.89
C TYR A 547 -14.02 4.81 -25.06
N ARG A 548 -15.19 4.20 -25.21
CA ARG A 548 -15.33 2.75 -25.44
C ARG A 548 -14.63 2.28 -26.72
N GLU A 549 -14.68 3.08 -27.77
CA GLU A 549 -14.02 2.77 -29.05
C GLU A 549 -12.50 2.62 -28.90
N VAL A 550 -11.87 3.40 -28.01
CA VAL A 550 -10.43 3.32 -27.71
C VAL A 550 -10.05 1.99 -27.06
N PHE A 551 -10.98 1.35 -26.37
CA PHE A 551 -10.78 0.08 -25.66
C PHE A 551 -11.40 -1.13 -26.36
N THR A 552 -11.88 -1.00 -27.61
CA THR A 552 -12.58 -2.07 -28.32
C THR A 552 -11.69 -3.33 -28.52
N ASP A 553 -10.41 -3.13 -28.84
CA ASP A 553 -9.42 -4.20 -29.04
C ASP A 553 -8.66 -4.58 -27.76
N TYR A 554 -8.82 -3.80 -26.68
CA TYR A 554 -8.02 -3.94 -25.48
C TYR A 554 -8.17 -5.30 -24.77
N PRO A 555 -9.38 -5.90 -24.69
CA PRO A 555 -9.51 -7.25 -24.10
C PRO A 555 -8.78 -8.33 -24.89
N ALA A 556 -8.78 -8.22 -26.22
CA ALA A 556 -8.05 -9.16 -27.06
C ALA A 556 -6.53 -8.99 -26.91
N TYR A 557 -6.06 -7.73 -26.84
CA TYR A 557 -4.67 -7.39 -26.55
C TYR A 557 -4.22 -7.93 -25.19
N LEU A 558 -4.97 -7.67 -24.12
CA LEU A 558 -4.66 -8.17 -22.78
C LEU A 558 -4.67 -9.71 -22.72
N ARG A 559 -5.60 -10.36 -23.43
CA ARG A 559 -5.65 -11.83 -23.49
C ARG A 559 -4.40 -12.40 -24.15
N ASP A 560 -3.94 -11.80 -25.22
CA ASP A 560 -2.75 -12.26 -25.96
C ASP A 560 -1.48 -12.08 -25.12
N GLU A 561 -1.28 -10.89 -24.56
CA GLU A 561 -0.12 -10.56 -23.74
C GLU A 561 -0.06 -11.35 -22.41
N LEU A 562 -1.17 -11.50 -21.73
CA LEU A 562 -1.19 -12.07 -20.38
C LEU A 562 -1.50 -13.58 -20.37
N VAL A 563 -2.59 -14.00 -21.03
CA VAL A 563 -3.02 -15.42 -21.01
C VAL A 563 -2.22 -16.23 -22.00
N GLY A 564 -2.13 -15.76 -23.24
CA GLY A 564 -1.40 -16.45 -24.30
C GLY A 564 0.11 -16.58 -24.03
N ASN A 565 0.66 -15.67 -23.25
CA ASN A 565 2.10 -15.61 -22.95
C ASN A 565 2.44 -15.88 -21.46
N ALA A 566 1.49 -16.33 -20.66
CA ALA A 566 1.60 -16.46 -19.21
C ALA A 566 2.87 -17.17 -18.70
N ALA A 567 3.36 -18.17 -19.45
CA ALA A 567 4.56 -18.93 -19.09
C ALA A 567 5.87 -18.16 -19.29
N ASN A 568 5.90 -17.16 -20.17
CA ASN A 568 7.14 -16.51 -20.62
C ASN A 568 7.16 -15.00 -20.41
N VAL A 569 6.04 -14.38 -20.03
CA VAL A 569 5.97 -12.93 -19.85
C VAL A 569 6.93 -12.49 -18.75
N SER A 570 7.67 -11.41 -18.98
CA SER A 570 8.47 -10.79 -17.93
C SER A 570 7.55 -9.96 -17.03
N ILE A 571 7.21 -10.48 -15.85
CA ILE A 571 6.24 -9.85 -14.93
C ILE A 571 6.64 -8.40 -14.63
N ALA A 572 7.93 -8.15 -14.42
CA ALA A 572 8.43 -6.81 -14.10
C ALA A 572 8.37 -5.82 -15.30
N ALA A 573 8.56 -6.32 -16.53
CA ALA A 573 8.54 -5.48 -17.74
C ALA A 573 7.11 -5.30 -18.27
N GLU A 574 6.26 -6.29 -18.09
CA GLU A 574 4.91 -6.29 -18.67
C GLU A 574 4.01 -5.22 -18.05
N GLU A 575 4.11 -4.99 -16.76
CA GLU A 575 3.37 -3.91 -16.11
C GLU A 575 3.67 -2.55 -16.76
N GLU A 576 4.93 -2.28 -17.10
CA GLU A 576 5.32 -1.04 -17.79
C GLU A 576 4.79 -1.01 -19.23
N THR A 577 4.82 -2.14 -19.94
CA THR A 577 4.28 -2.29 -21.29
C THR A 577 2.79 -1.97 -21.32
N LEU A 578 2.02 -2.60 -20.44
CA LEU A 578 0.57 -2.37 -20.31
C LEU A 578 0.25 -0.93 -19.89
N THR A 579 1.04 -0.37 -18.98
CA THR A 579 0.90 1.03 -18.55
C THR A 579 1.10 1.99 -19.72
N ASN A 580 2.15 1.80 -20.50
CA ASN A 580 2.45 2.66 -21.65
C ASN A 580 1.38 2.54 -22.73
N ASP A 581 0.85 1.35 -23.00
CA ASP A 581 -0.28 1.17 -23.91
C ASP A 581 -1.54 1.88 -23.40
N LEU A 582 -1.88 1.70 -22.12
CA LEU A 582 -3.04 2.35 -21.49
C LEU A 582 -2.96 3.88 -21.58
N LEU A 583 -1.82 4.46 -21.20
CA LEU A 583 -1.61 5.92 -21.26
C LEU A 583 -1.67 6.44 -22.70
N ARG A 584 -1.15 5.69 -23.67
CA ARG A 584 -1.23 6.03 -25.09
C ARG A 584 -2.68 6.03 -25.59
N ARG A 585 -3.49 5.04 -25.21
CA ARG A 585 -4.91 4.97 -25.55
C ARG A 585 -5.70 6.16 -25.03
N LEU A 586 -5.40 6.57 -23.81
CA LEU A 586 -6.06 7.71 -23.17
C LEU A 586 -5.54 9.08 -23.62
N ALA A 587 -4.43 9.12 -24.36
CA ALA A 587 -3.90 10.37 -24.90
C ALA A 587 -4.94 11.05 -25.80
N GLY A 588 -5.44 12.23 -25.39
CA GLY A 588 -6.44 12.99 -26.11
C GLY A 588 -7.90 12.64 -25.77
N ILE A 589 -8.15 11.82 -24.78
CA ILE A 589 -9.48 11.65 -24.16
C ILE A 589 -9.61 12.68 -23.03
N PRO A 590 -10.45 13.70 -23.18
CA PRO A 590 -10.62 14.73 -22.14
C PRO A 590 -11.39 14.18 -20.94
N LEU A 591 -11.29 14.84 -19.79
CA LEU A 591 -12.02 14.59 -18.54
C LEU A 591 -11.67 13.27 -17.81
N VAL A 592 -11.08 12.30 -18.46
CA VAL A 592 -10.60 11.09 -17.79
C VAL A 592 -9.17 11.30 -17.27
N ASP A 593 -8.97 11.09 -15.98
CA ASP A 593 -7.63 11.10 -15.40
C ASP A 593 -6.88 9.81 -15.77
N ALA A 594 -5.87 9.93 -16.62
CA ALA A 594 -5.05 8.79 -17.04
C ALA A 594 -4.36 8.07 -15.88
N TYR A 595 -4.05 8.78 -14.79
CA TYR A 595 -3.48 8.17 -13.58
C TYR A 595 -4.51 7.38 -12.78
N ALA A 596 -5.79 7.77 -12.82
CA ALA A 596 -6.86 6.95 -12.25
C ALA A 596 -7.03 5.63 -13.03
N ALA A 597 -6.92 5.66 -14.35
CA ALA A 597 -6.92 4.45 -15.16
C ALA A 597 -5.68 3.57 -14.87
N TYR A 598 -4.51 4.17 -14.72
CA TYR A 598 -3.31 3.44 -14.29
C TYR A 598 -3.50 2.77 -12.93
N GLN A 599 -4.13 3.43 -11.96
CA GLN A 599 -4.41 2.81 -10.66
C GLN A 599 -5.31 1.58 -10.78
N VAL A 600 -6.28 1.60 -11.69
CA VAL A 600 -7.14 0.43 -11.95
C VAL A 600 -6.32 -0.75 -12.50
N LEU A 601 -5.36 -0.47 -13.38
CA LEU A 601 -4.42 -1.48 -13.91
C LEU A 601 -3.51 -2.01 -12.79
N ASP A 602 -2.84 -1.14 -12.04
CA ASP A 602 -1.94 -1.51 -10.95
C ASP A 602 -2.66 -2.33 -9.87
N ASP A 603 -3.85 -1.92 -9.46
CA ASP A 603 -4.67 -2.68 -8.51
C ASP A 603 -4.99 -4.10 -8.99
N SER A 604 -5.26 -4.27 -10.27
CA SER A 604 -5.53 -5.59 -10.87
C SER A 604 -4.23 -6.40 -11.00
N TRP A 605 -3.14 -5.73 -11.35
CA TRP A 605 -1.82 -6.31 -11.48
C TRP A 605 -1.30 -6.83 -10.13
N GLN A 606 -1.18 -5.96 -9.14
CA GLN A 606 -0.58 -6.28 -7.83
C GLN A 606 -1.41 -7.27 -7.01
N LYS A 607 -2.75 -7.24 -7.14
CA LYS A 607 -3.64 -8.04 -6.30
C LYS A 607 -3.99 -9.39 -6.91
N THR A 608 -3.80 -9.56 -8.22
CA THR A 608 -4.31 -10.74 -8.93
C THR A 608 -3.34 -11.24 -10.00
N ILE A 609 -3.06 -10.44 -11.02
CA ILE A 609 -2.41 -10.91 -12.25
C ILE A 609 -0.97 -11.37 -11.99
N SER A 610 -0.15 -10.54 -11.34
CA SER A 610 1.25 -10.86 -11.07
C SER A 610 1.41 -12.10 -10.18
N ILE A 611 0.53 -12.24 -9.17
CA ILE A 611 0.56 -13.39 -8.24
C ILE A 611 0.24 -14.70 -8.98
N ASP A 612 -0.74 -14.66 -9.85
CA ASP A 612 -1.14 -15.82 -10.65
C ASP A 612 -0.07 -16.18 -11.67
N LEU A 613 0.51 -15.16 -12.35
CA LEU A 613 1.61 -15.35 -13.31
C LEU A 613 2.84 -15.97 -12.62
N GLU A 614 3.24 -15.47 -11.46
CA GLU A 614 4.31 -16.06 -10.64
C GLU A 614 4.03 -17.53 -10.33
N THR A 615 2.79 -17.86 -9.99
CA THR A 615 2.38 -19.24 -9.70
C THR A 615 2.44 -20.12 -10.94
N ILE A 616 1.93 -19.64 -12.09
CA ILE A 616 1.97 -20.36 -13.36
C ILE A 616 3.42 -20.58 -13.83
N GLN A 617 4.28 -19.57 -13.70
CA GLN A 617 5.69 -19.69 -14.09
C GLN A 617 6.48 -20.66 -13.19
N ALA A 618 6.13 -20.70 -11.89
CA ALA A 618 6.79 -21.59 -10.94
C ALA A 618 6.33 -23.04 -11.04
N GLU A 619 5.04 -23.29 -11.32
CA GLU A 619 4.41 -24.61 -11.22
C GLU A 619 3.93 -25.17 -12.57
N GLY A 620 4.03 -24.40 -13.65
CA GLY A 620 3.49 -24.72 -14.97
C GLY A 620 2.01 -24.34 -15.11
N HIS A 621 1.51 -24.33 -16.35
CA HIS A 621 0.12 -24.00 -16.67
C HIS A 621 -0.91 -24.91 -15.96
N ASP A 622 -0.52 -26.12 -15.60
CA ASP A 622 -1.37 -27.04 -14.84
C ASP A 622 -1.74 -26.53 -13.42
N ALA A 623 -1.04 -25.51 -12.91
CA ALA A 623 -1.42 -24.84 -11.67
C ALA A 623 -2.85 -24.27 -11.71
N VAL A 624 -3.34 -23.90 -12.89
CA VAL A 624 -4.71 -23.39 -13.10
C VAL A 624 -5.77 -24.45 -12.77
N ARG A 625 -5.41 -25.76 -12.91
CA ARG A 625 -6.30 -26.89 -12.64
C ARG A 625 -6.18 -27.46 -11.23
N LYS A 626 -5.38 -26.85 -10.37
CA LYS A 626 -5.19 -27.30 -8.99
C LYS A 626 -6.24 -26.72 -8.05
N VAL A 627 -6.57 -27.52 -7.04
CA VAL A 627 -7.49 -27.18 -5.96
C VAL A 627 -6.84 -27.51 -4.63
N ASP A 628 -6.86 -26.56 -3.71
CA ASP A 628 -6.28 -26.69 -2.38
C ASP A 628 -7.37 -26.93 -1.32
N ALA A 629 -6.97 -27.52 -0.20
CA ALA A 629 -7.84 -27.58 0.98
C ALA A 629 -7.99 -26.17 1.57
N ASN A 630 -9.24 -25.73 1.76
CA ASN A 630 -9.52 -24.46 2.43
C ASN A 630 -9.25 -24.61 3.93
N MET A 631 -8.17 -24.01 4.42
CA MET A 631 -7.78 -24.10 5.82
C MET A 631 -8.43 -22.97 6.63
N VAL A 632 -9.23 -23.32 7.62
CA VAL A 632 -9.90 -22.36 8.51
C VAL A 632 -9.47 -22.57 9.96
N VAL A 633 -9.33 -21.49 10.70
CA VAL A 633 -9.00 -21.53 12.13
C VAL A 633 -10.26 -21.79 12.94
N LYS A 634 -10.34 -22.94 13.61
CA LYS A 634 -11.44 -23.28 14.53
C LYS A 634 -10.92 -23.42 15.97
N LYS A 635 -11.71 -22.93 16.94
CA LYS A 635 -11.39 -23.14 18.37
C LYS A 635 -11.69 -24.56 18.78
N LYS A 636 -10.67 -25.34 19.12
CA LYS A 636 -10.78 -26.70 19.64
C LYS A 636 -10.10 -26.78 21.01
N GLY A 637 -10.89 -26.99 22.06
CA GLY A 637 -10.38 -27.07 23.43
C GLY A 637 -9.75 -25.76 23.93
N GLY A 638 -10.23 -24.60 23.48
CA GLY A 638 -9.69 -23.26 23.84
C GLY A 638 -8.41 -22.84 23.10
N LYS A 639 -7.95 -23.64 22.12
CA LYS A 639 -6.83 -23.33 21.25
C LYS A 639 -7.34 -23.14 19.82
N ASP A 640 -6.77 -22.19 19.13
CA ASP A 640 -6.97 -22.00 17.70
C ASP A 640 -6.23 -23.12 16.96
N VAL A 641 -6.96 -23.89 16.15
CA VAL A 641 -6.43 -25.02 15.36
C VAL A 641 -6.88 -24.84 13.93
N GLU A 642 -5.95 -24.87 12.99
CA GLU A 642 -6.25 -24.92 11.56
C GLU A 642 -6.81 -26.30 11.19
N VAL A 643 -7.95 -26.31 10.55
CA VAL A 643 -8.62 -27.50 10.05
C VAL A 643 -9.13 -27.27 8.63
N PRO A 644 -9.09 -28.29 7.77
CA PRO A 644 -9.67 -28.15 6.43
C PRO A 644 -11.21 -28.01 6.54
N ASP A 645 -11.75 -27.05 5.77
CA ASP A 645 -13.20 -26.79 5.69
C ASP A 645 -13.58 -26.47 4.24
N GLY A 646 -13.71 -27.51 3.43
CA GLY A 646 -13.97 -27.41 2.00
C GLY A 646 -12.70 -27.21 1.17
N TRP A 647 -12.90 -26.69 -0.05
CA TRP A 647 -11.89 -26.53 -1.07
C TRP A 647 -11.81 -25.09 -1.57
N VAL A 648 -10.67 -24.70 -2.09
CA VAL A 648 -10.44 -23.43 -2.76
C VAL A 648 -9.59 -23.66 -4.00
N GLY A 649 -9.88 -22.97 -5.09
CA GLY A 649 -9.05 -23.09 -6.28
C GLY A 649 -7.66 -22.49 -6.05
N HIS A 650 -6.65 -23.15 -6.56
CA HIS A 650 -5.26 -22.68 -6.42
C HIS A 650 -5.05 -21.34 -7.11
N ILE A 651 -5.57 -21.20 -8.33
CA ILE A 651 -5.59 -19.96 -9.11
C ILE A 651 -7.02 -19.49 -9.37
N LEU A 652 -7.92 -20.39 -9.79
CA LEU A 652 -9.27 -20.04 -10.21
C LEU A 652 -10.24 -19.98 -9.02
N PRO A 653 -10.88 -18.84 -8.74
CA PRO A 653 -11.91 -18.74 -7.71
C PRO A 653 -13.12 -19.65 -8.01
N PHE A 654 -13.67 -20.28 -6.99
CA PHE A 654 -14.82 -21.18 -7.15
C PHE A 654 -16.05 -20.48 -7.71
N ASP A 655 -16.36 -19.27 -7.24
CA ASP A 655 -17.49 -18.48 -7.71
C ASP A 655 -17.43 -18.18 -9.22
N LEU A 656 -16.23 -17.89 -9.75
CA LEU A 656 -16.02 -17.68 -11.18
C LEU A 656 -16.35 -18.96 -11.98
N VAL A 657 -15.85 -20.12 -11.53
CA VAL A 657 -16.08 -21.40 -12.18
C VAL A 657 -17.56 -21.81 -12.08
N GLN A 658 -18.15 -21.64 -10.92
CA GLN A 658 -19.58 -21.89 -10.67
C GLN A 658 -20.47 -21.03 -11.56
N GLY A 659 -20.15 -19.72 -11.65
CA GLY A 659 -20.89 -18.79 -12.50
C GLY A 659 -20.83 -19.11 -14.01
N LYS A 660 -19.75 -19.76 -14.44
CA LYS A 660 -19.53 -20.10 -15.87
C LYS A 660 -20.06 -21.51 -16.24
N PHE A 661 -19.87 -22.50 -15.36
CA PHE A 661 -20.13 -23.90 -15.68
C PHE A 661 -21.24 -24.58 -14.86
N LEU A 662 -21.65 -24.02 -13.74
CA LEU A 662 -22.58 -24.63 -12.79
C LEU A 662 -23.77 -23.70 -12.47
N THR A 663 -24.21 -22.95 -13.46
CA THR A 663 -25.30 -21.96 -13.32
C THR A 663 -26.63 -22.57 -12.88
N SER A 664 -26.90 -23.81 -13.29
CA SER A 664 -28.14 -24.54 -12.88
C SER A 664 -28.11 -24.88 -11.38
N ASP A 665 -26.96 -25.31 -10.86
CA ASP A 665 -26.79 -25.60 -9.45
C ASP A 665 -26.91 -24.33 -8.60
N LEU A 666 -26.36 -23.23 -9.06
CA LEU A 666 -26.52 -21.92 -8.43
C LEU A 666 -27.99 -21.45 -8.41
N ALA A 667 -28.74 -21.64 -9.51
CA ALA A 667 -30.14 -21.27 -9.60
C ALA A 667 -31.02 -22.13 -8.63
N GLU A 668 -30.69 -23.40 -8.47
CA GLU A 668 -31.36 -24.27 -7.50
C GLU A 668 -31.12 -23.77 -6.06
N ILE A 669 -29.85 -23.44 -5.70
CA ILE A 669 -29.53 -22.90 -4.38
C ILE A 669 -30.23 -21.55 -4.17
N ALA A 670 -30.23 -20.67 -5.15
CA ALA A 670 -30.89 -19.37 -5.07
C ALA A 670 -32.40 -19.51 -4.81
N THR A 671 -33.06 -20.56 -5.38
CA THR A 671 -34.47 -20.85 -5.13
C THR A 671 -34.73 -21.20 -3.65
N PHE A 672 -33.89 -22.03 -3.06
CA PHE A 672 -34.00 -22.36 -1.63
C PHE A 672 -33.64 -21.16 -0.72
N GLU A 673 -32.68 -20.30 -1.11
CA GLU A 673 -32.35 -19.09 -0.37
C GLU A 673 -33.47 -18.03 -0.45
N SER A 674 -34.13 -17.89 -1.60
CA SER A 674 -35.34 -17.08 -1.72
C SER A 674 -36.42 -17.58 -0.79
N ARG A 675 -36.65 -18.91 -0.75
CA ARG A 675 -37.63 -19.51 0.17
C ARG A 675 -37.27 -19.25 1.64
N LEU A 676 -35.98 -19.29 2.02
CA LEU A 676 -35.55 -18.91 3.37
C LEU A 676 -35.88 -17.46 3.73
N SER A 677 -35.71 -16.55 2.79
CA SER A 677 -36.07 -15.13 2.97
C SER A 677 -37.60 -14.98 3.13
N GLU A 678 -38.39 -15.66 2.31
CA GLU A 678 -39.85 -15.68 2.40
C GLU A 678 -40.33 -16.21 3.76
N ILE A 679 -39.76 -17.36 4.20
CA ILE A 679 -40.09 -17.94 5.52
C ILE A 679 -39.79 -16.94 6.64
N GLY A 680 -38.67 -16.25 6.57
CA GLY A 680 -38.33 -15.18 7.53
C GLY A 680 -39.35 -14.05 7.56
N GLY A 681 -39.82 -13.62 6.39
CA GLY A 681 -40.92 -12.64 6.26
C GLY A 681 -42.24 -13.18 6.83
N GLU A 682 -42.61 -14.39 6.45
CA GLU A 682 -43.86 -15.04 6.97
C GLU A 682 -43.86 -15.18 8.50
N ILE A 683 -42.69 -15.50 9.11
CA ILE A 683 -42.52 -15.57 10.56
C ILE A 683 -42.66 -14.18 11.19
N ALA A 684 -42.06 -13.15 10.59
CA ALA A 684 -42.16 -11.78 11.06
C ALA A 684 -43.61 -11.27 10.96
N ASP A 685 -44.28 -11.54 9.85
CA ASP A 685 -45.70 -11.19 9.66
C ASP A 685 -46.61 -11.85 10.70
N ILE A 686 -46.38 -13.13 11.02
CA ILE A 686 -47.14 -13.80 12.08
C ILE A 686 -46.92 -13.10 13.42
N LEU A 687 -45.68 -12.76 13.73
CA LEU A 687 -45.32 -12.10 15.00
C LEU A 687 -45.90 -10.68 15.09
N GLU A 688 -45.86 -9.90 14.01
CA GLU A 688 -46.42 -8.56 13.96
C GLU A 688 -47.93 -8.54 14.14
N ASN A 689 -48.63 -9.55 13.62
CA ASN A 689 -50.07 -9.68 13.69
C ASN A 689 -50.60 -10.28 15.04
N LEU A 690 -49.73 -10.60 15.99
CA LEU A 690 -50.12 -11.02 17.33
C LEU A 690 -50.43 -9.79 18.20
N ASP A 691 -51.51 -9.87 18.97
CA ASP A 691 -51.84 -8.84 19.95
C ASP A 691 -50.78 -8.78 21.08
N GLU A 692 -50.56 -7.62 21.67
CA GLU A 692 -49.60 -7.43 22.77
C GLU A 692 -49.92 -8.32 24.01
N ASP A 693 -51.23 -8.54 24.28
CA ASP A 693 -51.65 -9.43 25.33
C ASP A 693 -51.27 -10.92 25.05
N ASP A 694 -51.37 -11.34 23.80
CA ASP A 694 -50.97 -12.66 23.37
C ASP A 694 -49.46 -12.86 23.39
N LYS A 695 -48.68 -11.85 22.95
CA LYS A 695 -47.21 -11.86 23.02
C LYS A 695 -46.72 -12.00 24.45
N SER A 696 -47.33 -11.27 25.35
CA SER A 696 -46.94 -11.27 26.78
C SER A 696 -47.45 -12.51 27.55
N SER A 697 -48.39 -13.26 27.01
CA SER A 697 -48.99 -14.44 27.64
C SER A 697 -48.17 -15.72 27.47
N THR A 698 -47.06 -15.67 26.66
CA THR A 698 -46.33 -16.88 26.30
C THR A 698 -44.83 -16.71 26.36
N ASP A 699 -44.08 -17.71 26.83
CA ASP A 699 -42.62 -17.78 26.71
C ASP A 699 -42.16 -18.09 25.27
N ALA A 700 -43.10 -18.37 24.34
CA ALA A 700 -42.76 -18.62 22.95
C ALA A 700 -42.35 -17.35 22.16
N VAL A 701 -42.64 -16.18 22.71
CA VAL A 701 -42.18 -14.84 22.20
C VAL A 701 -41.14 -14.30 23.16
N SER A 702 -40.13 -13.63 22.62
CA SER A 702 -39.07 -12.98 23.43
C SER A 702 -39.63 -11.86 24.32
N GLU A 703 -38.97 -11.53 25.44
CA GLU A 703 -39.42 -10.50 26.38
C GLU A 703 -39.63 -9.12 25.73
N ASP A 704 -38.85 -8.83 24.68
CA ASP A 704 -38.95 -7.58 23.88
C ASP A 704 -40.02 -7.66 22.77
N GLY A 705 -40.66 -8.81 22.58
CA GLY A 705 -41.75 -9.01 21.61
C GLY A 705 -41.28 -9.10 20.15
N ASP A 706 -39.99 -9.13 19.88
CA ASP A 706 -39.41 -8.96 18.55
C ASP A 706 -39.05 -10.27 17.83
N SER A 707 -39.16 -11.40 18.53
CA SER A 707 -38.82 -12.70 17.95
C SER A 707 -39.50 -13.87 18.66
N PHE A 708 -39.68 -14.99 17.93
CA PHE A 708 -40.09 -16.25 18.55
C PHE A 708 -38.89 -16.99 19.15
N VAL A 709 -39.05 -17.50 20.35
CA VAL A 709 -38.09 -18.37 21.02
C VAL A 709 -38.33 -19.81 20.58
N ALA A 710 -37.57 -20.31 19.60
CA ALA A 710 -37.84 -21.59 18.92
C ALA A 710 -38.01 -22.81 19.87
N ALA A 711 -37.26 -22.85 21.00
CA ALA A 711 -37.41 -23.95 21.97
C ALA A 711 -38.73 -23.89 22.75
N GLU A 712 -39.15 -22.70 23.12
CA GLU A 712 -40.40 -22.46 23.86
C GLU A 712 -41.61 -22.52 22.92
N LEU A 713 -41.51 -22.01 21.69
CA LEU A 713 -42.51 -22.19 20.64
C LEU A 713 -42.83 -23.66 20.40
N LYS A 714 -41.81 -24.51 20.30
CA LYS A 714 -41.98 -25.96 20.15
C LYS A 714 -42.70 -26.61 21.35
N LYS A 715 -42.44 -26.13 22.58
CA LYS A 715 -43.12 -26.59 23.78
C LYS A 715 -44.60 -26.15 23.78
N ALA A 716 -44.85 -24.88 23.48
CA ALA A 716 -46.21 -24.32 23.39
C ALA A 716 -47.06 -25.10 22.37
N VAL A 717 -46.56 -25.31 21.16
CA VAL A 717 -47.25 -26.08 20.11
C VAL A 717 -47.49 -27.52 20.51
N LYS A 718 -46.55 -28.15 21.26
CA LYS A 718 -46.78 -29.50 21.80
C LYS A 718 -47.89 -29.55 22.84
N SER A 719 -48.12 -28.51 23.63
CA SER A 719 -49.23 -28.40 24.58
C SER A 719 -50.58 -28.15 23.92
N ILE A 720 -50.59 -27.35 22.82
CA ILE A 720 -51.81 -27.11 22.00
C ILE A 720 -52.33 -28.41 21.38
N GLY A 721 -51.45 -29.31 21.00
CA GLY A 721 -51.82 -30.61 20.41
C GLY A 721 -52.35 -30.52 18.97
N LYS A 722 -53.31 -31.40 18.61
CA LYS A 722 -53.77 -31.53 17.22
C LYS A 722 -54.93 -30.60 16.84
N HIS A 723 -55.51 -29.89 17.77
CA HIS A 723 -56.72 -29.08 17.57
C HIS A 723 -56.49 -27.68 18.18
N PRO A 724 -55.91 -26.72 17.47
CA PRO A 724 -55.78 -25.35 17.93
C PRO A 724 -57.17 -24.71 18.06
N GLU A 725 -57.47 -24.21 19.28
CA GLU A 725 -58.82 -23.68 19.59
C GLU A 725 -58.91 -22.17 19.27
N THR A 726 -57.81 -21.43 19.47
CA THR A 726 -57.78 -19.98 19.26
C THR A 726 -57.00 -19.55 18.00
N ASP A 727 -57.18 -18.30 17.58
CA ASP A 727 -56.38 -17.73 16.48
C ASP A 727 -54.91 -17.63 16.87
N PHE A 728 -54.64 -17.35 18.16
CA PHE A 728 -53.27 -17.39 18.72
C PHE A 728 -52.66 -18.79 18.62
N ASP A 729 -53.36 -19.85 19.01
CA ASP A 729 -52.88 -21.24 18.85
C ASP A 729 -52.54 -21.56 17.39
N ARG A 730 -53.37 -21.10 16.47
CA ARG A 730 -53.14 -21.28 15.02
C ARG A 730 -51.90 -20.54 14.54
N ALA A 731 -51.64 -19.34 15.06
CA ALA A 731 -50.47 -18.54 14.76
C ALA A 731 -49.19 -19.25 15.25
N LEU A 732 -49.16 -19.73 16.49
CA LEU A 732 -48.03 -20.49 17.05
C LEU A 732 -47.75 -21.78 16.27
N VAL A 733 -48.78 -22.52 15.89
CA VAL A 733 -48.64 -23.75 15.08
C VAL A 733 -48.11 -23.43 13.70
N SER A 734 -48.53 -22.31 13.07
CA SER A 734 -48.03 -21.83 11.79
C SER A 734 -46.59 -21.41 11.87
N ALA A 735 -46.23 -20.65 12.90
CA ALA A 735 -44.85 -20.25 13.16
C ALA A 735 -43.93 -21.48 13.34
N GLN A 736 -44.36 -22.50 14.16
CA GLN A 736 -43.55 -23.70 14.35
C GLN A 736 -43.35 -24.47 13.05
N ARG A 737 -44.37 -24.55 12.18
CA ARG A 737 -44.25 -25.20 10.87
C ARG A 737 -43.23 -24.48 10.00
N LEU A 738 -43.22 -23.16 10.01
CA LEU A 738 -42.27 -22.36 9.29
C LEU A 738 -40.84 -22.56 9.84
N PHE A 739 -40.63 -22.61 11.15
CA PHE A 739 -39.35 -22.96 11.75
C PHE A 739 -38.84 -24.37 11.38
N ASP A 740 -39.75 -25.32 11.29
CA ASP A 740 -39.36 -26.67 10.88
C ASP A 740 -39.03 -26.71 9.38
N GLU A 741 -39.77 -25.98 8.54
CA GLU A 741 -39.47 -25.77 7.11
C GLU A 741 -38.13 -25.04 6.95
N GLU A 742 -37.89 -23.97 7.68
CA GLU A 742 -36.64 -23.24 7.68
C GLU A 742 -35.42 -24.14 7.96
N ARG A 743 -35.54 -25.01 8.95
CA ARG A 743 -34.51 -25.98 9.31
C ARG A 743 -34.20 -26.95 8.16
N GLU A 744 -35.22 -27.48 7.53
CA GLU A 744 -35.07 -28.40 6.39
C GLU A 744 -34.49 -27.67 5.18
N VAL A 745 -34.93 -26.46 4.87
CA VAL A 745 -34.39 -25.65 3.77
C VAL A 745 -32.95 -25.28 4.05
N LYS A 746 -32.60 -24.83 5.27
CA LYS A 746 -31.18 -24.55 5.66
C LYS A 746 -30.29 -25.79 5.49
N LYS A 747 -30.79 -26.96 5.84
CA LYS A 747 -30.08 -28.23 5.66
C LYS A 747 -29.85 -28.54 4.17
N ASN A 748 -30.89 -28.33 3.36
CA ASN A 748 -30.82 -28.54 1.91
C ASN A 748 -29.83 -27.58 1.27
N VAL A 749 -29.87 -26.26 1.59
CA VAL A 749 -28.89 -25.27 1.12
C VAL A 749 -27.48 -25.70 1.48
N LYS A 750 -27.24 -26.12 2.73
CA LYS A 750 -25.90 -26.58 3.15
C LYS A 750 -25.44 -27.80 2.35
N ASN A 751 -26.29 -28.77 2.11
CA ASN A 751 -25.95 -29.96 1.33
C ASN A 751 -25.67 -29.61 -0.13
N LEU A 752 -26.51 -28.75 -0.73
CA LEU A 752 -26.35 -28.31 -2.11
C LEU A 752 -25.06 -27.50 -2.28
N ARG A 753 -24.73 -26.61 -1.34
CA ARG A 753 -23.44 -25.87 -1.37
C ARG A 753 -22.25 -26.82 -1.28
N SER A 754 -22.26 -27.78 -0.38
CA SER A 754 -21.19 -28.80 -0.30
C SER A 754 -21.10 -29.67 -1.57
N ALA A 755 -22.21 -30.01 -2.18
CA ALA A 755 -22.22 -30.75 -3.45
C ALA A 755 -21.72 -29.86 -4.60
N LEU A 756 -22.05 -28.59 -4.59
CA LEU A 756 -21.55 -27.60 -5.56
C LEU A 756 -20.03 -27.45 -5.46
N ASP A 757 -19.46 -27.37 -4.26
CA ASP A 757 -18.01 -27.26 -4.05
C ASP A 757 -17.27 -28.49 -4.61
N GLU A 758 -17.78 -29.70 -4.38
CA GLU A 758 -17.19 -30.93 -4.96
C GLU A 758 -17.34 -31.01 -6.48
N LYS A 759 -18.46 -30.53 -7.04
CA LYS A 759 -18.62 -30.41 -8.49
C LYS A 759 -17.65 -29.39 -9.06
N THR A 760 -17.50 -28.24 -8.40
CA THR A 760 -16.57 -27.17 -8.81
C THR A 760 -15.14 -27.67 -8.84
N ARG A 761 -14.71 -28.39 -7.81
CA ARG A 761 -13.42 -29.07 -7.77
C ARG A 761 -13.25 -29.97 -8.99
N THR A 762 -14.21 -30.84 -9.26
CA THR A 762 -14.14 -31.79 -10.40
C THR A 762 -14.06 -31.04 -11.73
N VAL A 763 -14.77 -29.93 -11.88
CA VAL A 763 -14.71 -29.08 -13.08
C VAL A 763 -13.32 -28.49 -13.23
N ILE A 764 -12.75 -27.88 -12.16
CA ILE A 764 -11.41 -27.29 -12.21
C ILE A 764 -10.35 -28.33 -12.59
N GLU A 765 -10.35 -29.50 -11.93
CA GLU A 765 -9.38 -30.58 -12.19
C GLU A 765 -9.52 -31.17 -13.60
N GLY A 766 -10.67 -31.01 -14.25
CA GLY A 766 -10.98 -31.51 -15.60
C GLY A 766 -11.00 -30.48 -16.71
N LEU A 767 -10.57 -29.22 -16.47
CA LEU A 767 -10.56 -28.16 -17.48
C LEU A 767 -9.68 -28.52 -18.69
N SER A 768 -10.13 -28.20 -19.90
CA SER A 768 -9.28 -28.15 -21.09
C SER A 768 -8.41 -26.88 -21.05
N ASP A 769 -7.36 -26.81 -21.87
CA ASP A 769 -6.51 -25.61 -21.98
C ASP A 769 -7.35 -24.38 -22.40
N GLU A 770 -8.23 -24.54 -23.38
CA GLU A 770 -9.13 -23.47 -23.83
C GLU A 770 -10.03 -22.93 -22.72
N HIS A 771 -10.65 -23.83 -21.93
CA HIS A 771 -11.49 -23.40 -20.81
C HIS A 771 -10.69 -22.79 -19.66
N ALA A 772 -9.46 -23.25 -19.41
CA ALA A 772 -8.57 -22.68 -18.42
C ALA A 772 -8.18 -21.24 -18.82
N ASP A 773 -7.82 -21.03 -20.08
CA ASP A 773 -7.48 -19.72 -20.63
C ASP A 773 -8.68 -18.76 -20.64
N ASP A 774 -9.89 -19.26 -20.94
CA ASP A 774 -11.12 -18.49 -20.88
C ASP A 774 -11.44 -18.03 -19.45
N LEU A 775 -11.18 -18.88 -18.47
CA LEU A 775 -11.36 -18.52 -17.05
C LEU A 775 -10.28 -17.56 -16.56
N LEU A 776 -9.03 -17.70 -16.99
CA LEU A 776 -7.98 -16.73 -16.72
C LEU A 776 -8.33 -15.36 -17.31
N ALA A 777 -8.79 -15.32 -18.56
CA ALA A 777 -9.26 -14.09 -19.18
C ALA A 777 -10.44 -13.48 -18.42
N ALA A 778 -11.39 -14.28 -17.98
CA ALA A 778 -12.53 -13.84 -17.19
C ALA A 778 -12.10 -13.31 -15.78
N LYS A 779 -11.02 -13.86 -15.21
CA LYS A 779 -10.46 -13.41 -13.94
C LYS A 779 -9.63 -12.14 -14.07
N TRP A 780 -8.81 -12.01 -15.11
CA TRP A 780 -7.83 -10.94 -15.24
C TRP A 780 -8.33 -9.77 -16.09
N VAL A 781 -8.93 -10.08 -17.25
CA VAL A 781 -9.26 -9.08 -18.27
C VAL A 781 -10.63 -8.46 -18.06
N GLU A 782 -11.68 -9.27 -17.83
CA GLU A 782 -13.05 -8.76 -17.72
C GLU A 782 -13.24 -7.76 -16.56
N PRO A 783 -12.71 -8.00 -15.33
CA PRO A 783 -12.84 -7.03 -14.23
C PRO A 783 -12.05 -5.75 -14.47
N LEU A 784 -10.86 -5.85 -15.08
CA LEU A 784 -10.04 -4.69 -15.43
C LEU A 784 -10.78 -3.81 -16.46
N GLN A 785 -11.27 -4.41 -17.55
CA GLN A 785 -12.01 -3.71 -18.57
C GLN A 785 -13.26 -3.00 -18.00
N ARG A 786 -14.07 -3.71 -17.22
CA ARG A 786 -15.27 -3.14 -16.60
C ARG A 786 -14.95 -1.90 -15.78
N LYS A 787 -13.92 -1.95 -14.94
CA LYS A 787 -13.52 -0.81 -14.12
C LYS A 787 -12.99 0.36 -14.97
N LEU A 788 -12.27 0.09 -16.05
CA LEU A 788 -11.85 1.13 -16.99
C LEU A 788 -13.05 1.78 -17.69
N GLU A 789 -14.07 0.99 -18.08
CA GLU A 789 -15.29 1.48 -18.72
C GLU A 789 -16.16 2.37 -17.81
N GLU A 790 -15.98 2.29 -16.49
CA GLU A 790 -16.68 3.15 -15.51
C GLU A 790 -16.07 4.56 -15.41
N LEU A 791 -14.80 4.77 -15.79
CA LEU A 791 -14.10 6.04 -15.61
C LEU A 791 -14.74 7.25 -16.31
N PRO A 792 -15.23 7.18 -17.57
CA PRO A 792 -15.88 8.33 -18.18
C PRO A 792 -17.21 8.70 -17.49
N GLN A 793 -17.91 7.72 -16.91
CA GLN A 793 -19.13 7.99 -16.14
C GLN A 793 -18.81 8.74 -14.84
N THR A 794 -17.68 8.47 -14.20
CA THR A 794 -17.21 9.23 -13.03
C THR A 794 -17.08 10.72 -13.34
N ALA A 795 -16.50 11.07 -14.49
CA ALA A 795 -16.38 12.47 -14.91
C ALA A 795 -17.74 13.13 -15.18
N VAL A 796 -18.70 12.36 -15.70
CA VAL A 796 -20.09 12.83 -15.91
C VAL A 796 -20.81 13.01 -14.56
N ASP A 797 -20.64 12.08 -13.63
CA ASP A 797 -21.22 12.16 -12.29
C ASP A 797 -20.65 13.34 -11.49
N GLU A 798 -19.35 13.65 -11.64
CA GLU A 798 -18.74 14.86 -11.07
C GLU A 798 -19.38 16.15 -11.61
N LEU A 799 -19.66 16.22 -12.92
CA LEU A 799 -20.38 17.35 -13.50
C LEU A 799 -21.77 17.47 -12.89
N ILE A 800 -22.52 16.36 -12.82
CA ILE A 800 -23.89 16.34 -12.23
C ILE A 800 -23.83 16.84 -10.78
N ALA A 801 -22.88 16.35 -10.01
CA ALA A 801 -22.70 16.77 -8.62
C ALA A 801 -22.37 18.27 -8.51
N ALA A 802 -21.47 18.77 -9.37
CA ALA A 802 -21.09 20.18 -9.39
C ALA A 802 -22.26 21.08 -9.76
N VAL A 803 -23.06 20.70 -10.76
CA VAL A 803 -24.26 21.47 -11.15
C VAL A 803 -25.31 21.49 -10.04
N ASN A 804 -25.57 20.35 -9.40
CA ASN A 804 -26.49 20.27 -8.27
C ASN A 804 -25.98 21.11 -7.08
N ALA A 805 -24.72 21.05 -6.77
CA ALA A 805 -24.11 21.83 -5.69
C ALA A 805 -24.26 23.36 -5.96
N LEU A 806 -24.08 23.81 -7.20
CA LEU A 806 -24.32 25.21 -7.56
C LEU A 806 -25.79 25.61 -7.38
N ASN A 807 -26.72 24.75 -7.75
CA ASN A 807 -28.14 25.02 -7.57
C ASN A 807 -28.50 25.09 -6.06
N ASP A 808 -28.04 24.12 -5.29
CA ASP A 808 -28.35 24.06 -3.85
C ASP A 808 -27.75 25.23 -3.09
N LYS A 809 -26.56 25.69 -3.49
CA LYS A 809 -25.84 26.82 -2.91
C LYS A 809 -26.68 28.12 -2.93
N TYR A 810 -27.40 28.38 -4.02
CA TYR A 810 -28.18 29.58 -4.18
C TYR A 810 -29.70 29.34 -4.13
N SER A 811 -30.14 28.16 -3.68
CA SER A 811 -31.58 27.79 -3.63
C SER A 811 -32.38 28.53 -2.54
N THR A 812 -31.70 28.95 -1.46
CA THR A 812 -32.30 29.68 -0.36
C THR A 812 -31.70 31.09 -0.31
N THR A 813 -32.49 32.08 -0.53
CA THR A 813 -32.04 33.48 -0.51
C THR A 813 -32.16 34.12 0.86
N TYR A 814 -31.45 35.23 1.04
CA TYR A 814 -31.65 36.07 2.22
C TYR A 814 -33.09 36.58 2.32
N SER A 815 -33.73 36.91 1.19
CA SER A 815 -35.12 37.30 1.15
C SER A 815 -36.08 36.19 1.63
N ASP A 816 -35.83 34.93 1.24
CA ASP A 816 -36.61 33.78 1.70
C ASP A 816 -36.46 33.55 3.21
N VAL A 817 -35.25 33.71 3.71
CA VAL A 817 -34.97 33.57 5.16
C VAL A 817 -35.68 34.68 5.96
N CYS A 818 -35.66 35.92 5.47
CA CYS A 818 -36.40 37.03 6.08
C CYS A 818 -37.90 36.77 6.11
N GLU A 819 -38.49 36.32 5.00
CA GLU A 819 -39.90 35.96 4.93
C GLU A 819 -40.28 34.82 5.90
N GLN A 820 -39.42 33.79 5.99
CA GLN A 820 -39.61 32.70 6.95
C GLN A 820 -39.55 33.17 8.40
N ILE A 821 -38.65 34.09 8.70
CA ILE A 821 -38.57 34.71 10.03
C ILE A 821 -39.87 35.47 10.34
N GLU A 822 -40.34 36.34 9.43
CA GLU A 822 -41.59 37.06 9.59
C GLU A 822 -42.78 36.12 9.78
N GLN A 823 -42.87 35.05 9.00
CA GLN A 823 -43.91 34.03 9.15
C GLN A 823 -43.81 33.28 10.49
N ALA A 824 -42.61 32.95 10.95
CA ALA A 824 -42.41 32.32 12.23
C ALA A 824 -42.75 33.23 13.42
N GLU A 825 -42.38 34.51 13.33
CA GLU A 825 -42.73 35.56 14.31
C GLU A 825 -44.25 35.76 14.37
N ALA A 826 -44.89 35.86 13.22
CA ALA A 826 -46.36 35.99 13.16
C ALA A 826 -47.06 34.75 13.74
N LYS A 827 -46.56 33.52 13.40
CA LYS A 827 -47.10 32.29 13.99
C LYS A 827 -46.92 32.24 15.50
N LEU A 828 -45.75 32.60 15.99
CA LEU A 828 -45.47 32.63 17.43
C LEU A 828 -46.37 33.71 18.13
N GLY A 829 -46.53 34.89 17.53
CA GLY A 829 -47.44 35.92 18.02
C GLY A 829 -48.89 35.45 18.14
N ASN A 830 -49.35 34.69 17.13
CA ASN A 830 -50.69 34.07 17.15
C ASN A 830 -50.84 33.02 18.24
N MET A 831 -49.81 32.18 18.45
CA MET A 831 -49.80 31.16 19.54
C MET A 831 -49.80 31.82 20.90
N LEU A 832 -48.97 32.89 21.11
CA LEU A 832 -48.96 33.69 22.34
C LEU A 832 -50.34 34.34 22.62
N GLY A 833 -51.07 34.73 21.59
CA GLY A 833 -52.43 35.26 21.72
C GLY A 833 -53.49 34.26 22.20
N GLN A 834 -53.21 32.94 22.18
CA GLN A 834 -54.08 31.89 22.68
C GLN A 834 -53.81 31.55 24.15
N LEU A 835 -52.72 32.05 24.72
CA LEU A 835 -52.38 31.83 26.11
C LEU A 835 -53.30 32.70 26.98
N THR A 836 -53.65 32.16 28.14
CA THR A 836 -54.41 32.85 29.18
C THR A 836 -53.64 32.80 30.49
N GLY A 837 -53.63 33.91 31.18
CA GLY A 837 -52.89 34.04 32.44
C GLY A 837 -53.47 35.08 33.39
N ASN A 838 -52.80 35.38 34.49
CA ASN A 838 -53.19 36.52 35.36
C ASN A 838 -52.86 37.86 34.67
N GLU A 839 -53.21 38.98 35.32
CA GLU A 839 -52.99 40.31 34.76
C GLU A 839 -51.53 40.63 34.40
N PHE A 840 -50.56 40.12 35.18
CA PHE A 840 -49.15 40.34 34.96
C PHE A 840 -48.61 39.45 33.82
N ASP A 841 -49.07 38.19 33.70
CA ASP A 841 -48.74 37.28 32.63
C ASP A 841 -49.26 37.84 31.29
N MET A 842 -50.45 38.34 31.26
CA MET A 842 -51.06 38.94 30.06
C MET A 842 -50.32 40.21 29.59
N ALA A 843 -49.86 41.05 30.55
CA ALA A 843 -49.03 42.22 30.23
C ALA A 843 -47.68 41.78 29.60
N GLY A 844 -47.04 40.75 30.16
CA GLY A 844 -45.78 40.22 29.62
C GLY A 844 -45.96 39.58 28.22
N ILE A 845 -47.04 38.83 27.98
CA ILE A 845 -47.39 38.29 26.67
C ILE A 845 -47.63 39.38 25.64
N ALA A 846 -48.29 40.50 26.04
CA ALA A 846 -48.56 41.63 25.14
C ALA A 846 -47.24 42.32 24.71
N GLU A 847 -46.33 42.54 25.65
CA GLU A 847 -45.00 43.09 25.36
C GLU A 847 -44.17 42.18 24.50
N LEU A 848 -44.19 40.86 24.76
CA LEU A 848 -43.49 39.87 23.94
C LEU A 848 -44.05 39.84 22.51
N LYS A 849 -45.36 39.93 22.34
CA LYS A 849 -46.00 40.08 21.00
C LYS A 849 -45.53 41.33 20.26
N THR A 850 -45.41 42.46 20.95
CA THR A 850 -44.91 43.71 20.35
C THR A 850 -43.45 43.57 19.91
N LEU A 851 -42.61 42.88 20.70
CA LEU A 851 -41.23 42.57 20.30
C LEU A 851 -41.10 41.64 19.09
N LEU A 852 -42.10 40.80 18.83
CA LEU A 852 -42.19 39.94 17.65
C LEU A 852 -42.86 40.64 16.45
N GLY A 853 -43.00 42.00 16.45
CA GLY A 853 -43.57 42.73 15.33
C GLY A 853 -45.13 42.68 15.24
N GLY A 854 -45.78 42.10 16.24
CA GLY A 854 -47.27 42.13 16.32
C GLY A 854 -47.82 43.42 16.89
N GLU A 855 -48.84 44.06 16.29
CA GLU A 855 -49.62 45.18 16.83
C GLU A 855 -50.35 44.76 18.13
#